data_a61c3cab9b08a71ed4c4b2ccea89477f
#
_entry.id   a61c3cab9b08a71ed4c4b2ccea89477f
#
_cell.length_a   1.000
_cell.length_b   1.000
_cell.length_c   1.000
_cell.angle_alpha   90.00
_cell.angle_beta   90.00
_cell.angle_gamma   90.00
#
_symmetry.space_group_name_H-M   'P 1'
#
loop_
_entity.id
_entity.type
_entity.pdbx_description
1 polymer ?
#
loop_
_entity_poly.entity_id
_entity_poly.type
_entity_poly.pdbx_seq_one_letter_code
_entity_poly.pdbx_strand_id
1 'polypeptide(L)'
;MNPFMFGYCATVITALLWPSLLTTTQAWCCVAAAIVIIRWSKLLAGGVFALAWVSLFSHQLLALETSNDDATISVRAEIISLVQRNSDQISVDIRVLDDNSYLFFNKFMRLEWQVSHPVSLGEEWLLTLKPKSISSPLNQGGFNRQRYYLGHHIIGKGKVVAAQQLRSASGLRFKLIERLRQQVSHLANGDLMLALMLGDKQQVSEAHWQGLRQSGTGHLISISGLHLSVLALWCVGLARYALNRWRLTPSMTNWHLAGIIALVMCSFYAYLAGFALPTQRALTMLLLVIALGMLRRFSAPFERLLWALFIVLVLDPLSIMSAGFWLSFGALAIILWFAHRQQKRGSRIDEHETGGWRGYRQGLWQKLVQLWSIQWRLSLLLGLLQGLLFGGIAPYSLIFNLVFVPWFSVVVIPLTFAVMLMWGLADLMLSSIGLSSLSMAPLLSLLDSAIMPLTASFSLLGSLPLNWVALPANVAVALIFALLGGFLLRLLYASIIPALTMHAFLNGRVHPVPLKGAESDGSAWGNSTTKVARVSDAKLSVSAVIVVGILLLPSLLLLLTPRLAQYDKRWALHLLDVGQGLSAVVIKQGRAVVYDTGAAFGSQFSYAKYTVIPFLQRQGITEVDFLFLSHGDNDHAGGADVLISMYAHTQVVTDLDHPGAIACRPQRWHWQGLVITLLGPQQPQQGNNGSCIVRIGDDRHQVLLPGDIEVEAEQQLIERAKRQGLLMADISQGTASRGDGVSDDVTNSVKHDVNNGNGFDDASKDPASGRFHGGLRSSILVAPHHGSNTSSSEAFIRAVSPAVVLYAAGLNNRYGFPKVKVIERYQMAEVEQYAVGHNGQLSVIFDQDDVKIKGYRYDFAPFWYNRTFEFGQMLNTE
;
A
#
# COMPACT_ATOMS: atom_id res chain seq x y z
N MET A 1 -13.63 -30.00 3.10
CA MET A 1 -13.43 -28.78 2.29
C MET A 1 -13.57 -29.13 0.82
N ASN A 2 -14.18 -28.25 0.01
CA ASN A 2 -14.30 -28.46 -1.42
C ASN A 2 -12.96 -28.15 -2.12
N PRO A 3 -12.29 -29.14 -2.75
CA PRO A 3 -10.98 -28.93 -3.37
C PRO A 3 -11.00 -27.89 -4.49
N PHE A 4 -12.08 -27.80 -5.25
CA PHE A 4 -12.25 -26.80 -6.31
C PHE A 4 -12.15 -25.37 -5.75
N MET A 5 -12.92 -25.09 -4.70
CA MET A 5 -12.93 -23.77 -4.06
C MET A 5 -11.57 -23.41 -3.48
N PHE A 6 -10.89 -24.39 -2.90
CA PHE A 6 -9.55 -24.17 -2.36
C PHE A 6 -8.56 -23.85 -3.47
N GLY A 7 -8.56 -24.63 -4.57
CA GLY A 7 -7.72 -24.38 -5.72
C GLY A 7 -7.99 -23.00 -6.34
N TYR A 8 -9.27 -22.65 -6.49
CA TYR A 8 -9.68 -21.34 -6.98
C TYR A 8 -9.14 -20.19 -6.11
N CYS A 9 -9.45 -20.21 -4.82
CA CYS A 9 -9.05 -19.15 -3.92
C CYS A 9 -7.52 -19.01 -3.80
N ALA A 10 -6.80 -20.14 -3.73
CA ALA A 10 -5.34 -20.14 -3.67
C ALA A 10 -4.73 -19.50 -4.93
N THR A 11 -5.25 -19.82 -6.12
CA THR A 11 -4.75 -19.25 -7.37
C THR A 11 -5.10 -17.77 -7.51
N VAL A 12 -6.33 -17.33 -7.15
CA VAL A 12 -6.70 -15.91 -7.18
C VAL A 12 -5.73 -15.09 -6.28
N ILE A 13 -5.39 -15.60 -5.11
CA ILE A 13 -4.45 -14.94 -4.20
C ILE A 13 -3.09 -14.71 -4.87
N THR A 14 -2.61 -15.64 -5.69
CA THR A 14 -1.34 -15.48 -6.40
C THR A 14 -1.38 -14.43 -7.51
N ALA A 15 -2.57 -13.95 -7.93
CA ALA A 15 -2.69 -12.94 -8.98
C ALA A 15 -2.00 -11.60 -8.65
N LEU A 16 -1.71 -11.35 -7.38
CA LEU A 16 -0.87 -10.22 -6.96
C LEU A 16 0.60 -10.34 -7.41
N LEU A 17 1.03 -11.52 -7.79
CA LEU A 17 2.42 -11.81 -8.18
C LEU A 17 2.57 -12.09 -9.68
N TRP A 18 1.47 -12.09 -10.44
CA TRP A 18 1.54 -12.42 -11.87
C TRP A 18 2.21 -11.29 -12.66
N PRO A 19 3.11 -11.61 -13.58
CA PRO A 19 3.78 -10.60 -14.41
C PRO A 19 2.86 -10.05 -15.50
N SER A 20 1.91 -10.85 -15.98
CA SER A 20 0.93 -10.49 -17.01
C SER A 20 -0.38 -11.24 -16.78
N LEU A 21 -1.46 -10.78 -17.40
CA LEU A 21 -2.72 -11.50 -17.50
C LEU A 21 -2.77 -12.32 -18.79
N LEU A 22 -3.62 -13.34 -18.80
CA LEU A 22 -3.91 -14.10 -20.02
C LEU A 22 -4.67 -13.21 -21.01
N THR A 23 -4.41 -13.38 -22.29
CA THR A 23 -5.27 -12.80 -23.33
C THR A 23 -6.68 -13.38 -23.25
N THR A 24 -7.67 -12.68 -23.80
CA THR A 24 -9.07 -13.14 -23.78
C THR A 24 -9.21 -14.53 -24.39
N THR A 25 -8.51 -14.82 -25.47
CA THR A 25 -8.50 -16.15 -26.13
C THR A 25 -7.91 -17.23 -25.23
N GLN A 26 -6.74 -16.97 -24.63
CA GLN A 26 -6.11 -17.90 -23.68
C GLN A 26 -6.99 -18.15 -22.45
N ALA A 27 -7.66 -17.12 -21.96
CA ALA A 27 -8.55 -17.24 -20.80
C ALA A 27 -9.75 -18.14 -21.13
N TRP A 28 -10.36 -18.02 -22.32
CA TRP A 28 -11.43 -18.93 -22.74
C TRP A 28 -10.95 -20.36 -22.94
N CYS A 29 -9.73 -20.55 -23.46
CA CYS A 29 -9.11 -21.88 -23.53
C CYS A 29 -8.92 -22.48 -22.11
N CYS A 30 -8.54 -21.67 -21.13
CA CYS A 30 -8.44 -22.11 -19.74
C CYS A 30 -9.80 -22.47 -19.13
N VAL A 31 -10.89 -21.75 -19.46
CA VAL A 31 -12.24 -22.14 -19.03
C VAL A 31 -12.60 -23.53 -19.60
N ALA A 32 -12.38 -23.77 -20.90
CA ALA A 32 -12.61 -25.07 -21.50
C ALA A 32 -11.75 -26.17 -20.85
N ALA A 33 -10.47 -25.91 -20.63
CA ALA A 33 -9.55 -26.82 -19.93
C ALA A 33 -10.02 -27.14 -18.52
N ALA A 34 -10.51 -26.16 -17.76
CA ALA A 34 -11.02 -26.38 -16.40
C ALA A 34 -12.22 -27.33 -16.36
N ILE A 35 -13.13 -27.23 -17.38
CA ILE A 35 -14.29 -28.14 -17.53
C ILE A 35 -13.84 -29.59 -17.79
N VAL A 36 -12.75 -29.78 -18.52
CA VAL A 36 -12.19 -31.10 -18.77
C VAL A 36 -11.48 -31.64 -17.55
N ILE A 37 -10.60 -30.82 -16.94
CA ILE A 37 -9.73 -31.19 -15.79
C ILE A 37 -10.55 -31.53 -14.55
N ILE A 38 -11.75 -30.99 -14.37
CA ILE A 38 -12.58 -31.21 -13.17
C ILE A 38 -12.92 -32.70 -12.96
N ARG A 39 -12.87 -33.51 -14.02
CA ARG A 39 -13.09 -34.96 -13.95
C ARG A 39 -11.95 -35.69 -13.25
N TRP A 40 -10.72 -35.16 -13.36
CA TRP A 40 -9.51 -35.77 -12.78
C TRP A 40 -9.09 -35.10 -11.47
N SER A 41 -9.14 -33.77 -11.43
CA SER A 41 -8.73 -33.02 -10.25
C SER A 41 -9.55 -31.75 -10.08
N LYS A 42 -10.44 -31.76 -9.09
CA LYS A 42 -11.22 -30.57 -8.73
C LYS A 42 -10.33 -29.40 -8.28
N LEU A 43 -9.19 -29.72 -7.63
CA LEU A 43 -8.24 -28.70 -7.17
C LEU A 43 -7.62 -27.93 -8.35
N LEU A 44 -7.08 -28.67 -9.32
CA LEU A 44 -6.46 -28.08 -10.49
C LEU A 44 -7.48 -27.35 -11.36
N ALA A 45 -8.67 -27.92 -11.53
CA ALA A 45 -9.75 -27.27 -12.27
C ALA A 45 -10.13 -25.91 -11.65
N GLY A 46 -10.21 -25.83 -10.32
CA GLY A 46 -10.43 -24.56 -9.62
C GLY A 46 -9.32 -23.55 -9.87
N GLY A 47 -8.06 -23.98 -9.87
CA GLY A 47 -6.91 -23.13 -10.17
C GLY A 47 -6.92 -22.61 -11.60
N VAL A 48 -7.14 -23.49 -12.59
CA VAL A 48 -7.19 -23.09 -14.01
C VAL A 48 -8.36 -22.16 -14.29
N PHE A 49 -9.51 -22.42 -13.68
CA PHE A 49 -10.67 -21.53 -13.78
C PHE A 49 -10.36 -20.15 -13.19
N ALA A 50 -9.63 -20.09 -12.07
CA ALA A 50 -9.24 -18.83 -11.44
C ALA A 50 -8.34 -17.97 -12.35
N LEU A 51 -7.37 -18.58 -13.04
CA LEU A 51 -6.52 -17.88 -14.02
C LEU A 51 -7.37 -17.20 -15.10
N ALA A 52 -8.32 -17.96 -15.66
CA ALA A 52 -9.24 -17.44 -16.66
C ALA A 52 -10.13 -16.32 -16.10
N TRP A 53 -10.74 -16.54 -14.94
CA TRP A 53 -11.71 -15.62 -14.36
C TRP A 53 -11.09 -14.27 -14.00
N VAL A 54 -9.92 -14.26 -13.33
CA VAL A 54 -9.19 -13.01 -13.01
C VAL A 54 -8.85 -12.24 -14.28
N SER A 55 -8.38 -12.93 -15.34
CA SER A 55 -8.02 -12.29 -16.60
C SER A 55 -9.23 -11.70 -17.32
N LEU A 56 -10.30 -12.49 -17.51
CA LEU A 56 -11.52 -12.03 -18.15
C LEU A 56 -12.17 -10.87 -17.40
N PHE A 57 -12.25 -10.98 -16.07
CA PHE A 57 -12.80 -9.92 -15.23
C PHE A 57 -12.01 -8.62 -15.39
N SER A 58 -10.67 -8.69 -15.35
CA SER A 58 -9.81 -7.52 -15.47
C SER A 58 -9.90 -6.87 -16.84
N HIS A 59 -9.91 -7.67 -17.92
CA HIS A 59 -10.10 -7.15 -19.28
C HIS A 59 -11.44 -6.44 -19.42
N GLN A 60 -12.53 -7.06 -18.94
CA GLN A 60 -13.86 -6.48 -19.04
C GLN A 60 -14.03 -5.24 -18.16
N LEU A 61 -13.39 -5.20 -16.99
CA LEU A 61 -13.38 -4.01 -16.14
C LEU A 61 -12.72 -2.82 -16.84
N LEU A 62 -11.55 -3.04 -17.45
CA LEU A 62 -10.76 -1.97 -18.08
C LEU A 62 -11.26 -1.56 -19.46
N ALA A 63 -12.00 -2.44 -20.14
CA ALA A 63 -12.62 -2.11 -21.43
C ALA A 63 -13.69 -1.04 -21.23
N LEU A 64 -13.62 0.02 -22.00
CA LEU A 64 -14.68 1.03 -22.16
C LEU A 64 -14.84 1.25 -23.66
N GLU A 65 -16.07 1.11 -24.18
CA GLU A 65 -16.36 1.45 -25.56
C GLU A 65 -16.25 2.97 -25.73
N THR A 66 -15.18 3.42 -26.35
CA THR A 66 -15.00 4.81 -26.72
C THR A 66 -15.13 4.95 -28.24
N SER A 67 -15.88 5.92 -28.71
CA SER A 67 -15.87 6.30 -30.12
C SER A 67 -14.49 6.86 -30.46
N ASN A 68 -13.81 6.26 -31.41
CA ASN A 68 -12.36 6.30 -31.63
C ASN A 68 -11.76 7.61 -32.18
N ASP A 69 -12.47 8.71 -32.35
CA ASP A 69 -11.93 9.84 -33.11
C ASP A 69 -11.70 11.16 -32.35
N ASP A 70 -12.18 11.26 -31.11
CA ASP A 70 -12.04 12.52 -30.38
C ASP A 70 -11.18 12.38 -29.11
N ALA A 71 -10.31 13.35 -28.87
CA ALA A 71 -9.55 13.49 -27.62
C ALA A 71 -10.45 13.60 -26.37
N THR A 72 -11.78 13.55 -26.55
CA THR A 72 -12.81 13.64 -25.52
C THR A 72 -13.84 12.53 -25.66
N ILE A 73 -14.38 12.07 -24.55
CA ILE A 73 -15.45 11.10 -24.48
C ILE A 73 -16.67 11.68 -23.76
N SER A 74 -17.87 11.28 -24.19
CA SER A 74 -19.11 11.64 -23.51
C SER A 74 -19.63 10.46 -22.71
N VAL A 75 -19.89 10.65 -21.40
CA VAL A 75 -20.28 9.60 -20.48
C VAL A 75 -21.46 10.09 -19.64
N ARG A 76 -22.53 9.29 -19.57
CA ARG A 76 -23.57 9.48 -18.57
C ARG A 76 -23.13 8.91 -17.23
N ALA A 77 -23.15 9.73 -16.18
CA ALA A 77 -22.55 9.38 -14.91
C ALA A 77 -23.38 9.85 -13.72
N GLU A 78 -23.32 9.08 -12.63
CA GLU A 78 -23.84 9.45 -11.33
C GLU A 78 -22.69 9.81 -10.39
N ILE A 79 -22.82 10.90 -9.66
CA ILE A 79 -21.82 11.35 -8.68
C ILE A 79 -21.98 10.54 -7.40
N ILE A 80 -20.92 9.84 -7.02
CA ILE A 80 -20.90 8.97 -5.85
C ILE A 80 -20.03 9.49 -4.69
N SER A 81 -19.07 10.37 -4.98
CA SER A 81 -18.13 10.92 -4.02
C SER A 81 -17.65 12.30 -4.46
N LEU A 82 -17.52 13.22 -3.52
CA LEU A 82 -17.06 14.59 -3.74
C LEU A 82 -15.92 14.89 -2.77
N VAL A 83 -14.79 15.38 -3.31
CA VAL A 83 -13.67 15.90 -2.51
C VAL A 83 -13.41 17.33 -2.97
N GLN A 84 -13.72 18.29 -2.15
CA GLN A 84 -13.44 19.70 -2.45
C GLN A 84 -11.94 19.95 -2.24
N ARG A 85 -11.26 20.49 -3.25
CA ARG A 85 -9.83 20.85 -3.18
C ARG A 85 -9.63 22.33 -2.92
N ASN A 86 -10.35 23.17 -3.66
CA ASN A 86 -10.38 24.63 -3.55
C ASN A 86 -11.80 25.10 -3.82
N SER A 87 -12.08 26.40 -3.69
CA SER A 87 -13.41 26.96 -3.93
C SER A 87 -14.05 26.53 -5.25
N ASP A 88 -13.24 26.44 -6.31
CA ASP A 88 -13.70 26.23 -7.69
C ASP A 88 -13.27 24.90 -8.29
N GLN A 89 -12.48 24.09 -7.57
CA GLN A 89 -11.95 22.82 -8.06
C GLN A 89 -12.34 21.67 -7.14
N ILE A 90 -13.09 20.72 -7.71
CA ILE A 90 -13.49 19.50 -7.01
C ILE A 90 -12.90 18.26 -7.68
N SER A 91 -12.62 17.25 -6.89
CA SER A 91 -12.36 15.89 -7.37
C SER A 91 -13.59 15.05 -7.11
N VAL A 92 -14.17 14.44 -8.14
CA VAL A 92 -15.38 13.63 -8.04
C VAL A 92 -15.09 12.20 -8.45
N ASP A 93 -15.62 11.24 -7.71
CA ASP A 93 -15.74 9.86 -8.19
C ASP A 93 -17.14 9.69 -8.77
N ILE A 94 -17.20 9.27 -10.01
CA ILE A 94 -18.44 9.01 -10.74
C ILE A 94 -18.64 7.52 -10.99
N ARG A 95 -19.88 7.10 -11.03
CA ARG A 95 -20.30 5.80 -11.54
C ARG A 95 -20.74 5.96 -12.98
N VAL A 96 -20.15 5.19 -13.90
CA VAL A 96 -20.53 5.17 -15.32
C VAL A 96 -21.86 4.43 -15.44
N LEU A 97 -22.85 5.04 -16.10
CA LEU A 97 -24.19 4.48 -16.26
C LEU A 97 -24.41 3.82 -17.64
N ASP A 98 -23.74 4.33 -18.68
CA ASP A 98 -23.86 3.85 -20.07
C ASP A 98 -22.87 2.71 -20.36
N ASP A 99 -22.68 1.79 -19.42
CA ASP A 99 -21.78 0.67 -19.62
C ASP A 99 -22.56 -0.59 -20.03
N ASN A 100 -22.36 -1.03 -21.25
CA ASN A 100 -22.90 -2.29 -21.78
C ASN A 100 -22.18 -3.54 -21.29
N SER A 101 -21.38 -3.44 -20.22
CA SER A 101 -20.68 -4.61 -19.69
C SER A 101 -21.65 -5.64 -19.11
N TYR A 102 -21.49 -6.90 -19.53
CA TYR A 102 -22.34 -8.02 -19.11
C TYR A 102 -22.12 -8.50 -17.67
N LEU A 103 -21.21 -7.88 -16.90
CA LEU A 103 -20.90 -8.28 -15.53
C LEU A 103 -21.57 -7.34 -14.51
N PHE A 104 -21.98 -7.93 -13.39
CA PHE A 104 -22.72 -7.29 -12.30
C PHE A 104 -21.87 -6.30 -11.44
N PHE A 105 -20.88 -5.63 -12.02
CA PHE A 105 -20.08 -4.66 -11.28
C PHE A 105 -20.13 -3.26 -11.90
N ASN A 106 -20.05 -2.27 -11.05
CA ASN A 106 -20.02 -0.87 -11.46
C ASN A 106 -18.60 -0.45 -11.83
N LYS A 107 -18.47 0.34 -12.88
CA LYS A 107 -17.24 1.03 -13.28
C LYS A 107 -17.24 2.44 -12.73
N PHE A 108 -16.12 2.86 -12.19
CA PHE A 108 -15.94 4.19 -11.63
C PHE A 108 -14.84 4.94 -12.34
N MET A 109 -14.94 6.28 -12.36
CA MET A 109 -13.87 7.16 -12.80
C MET A 109 -13.63 8.26 -11.78
N ARG A 110 -12.40 8.71 -11.64
CA ARG A 110 -12.03 9.85 -10.80
C ARG A 110 -11.76 11.06 -11.66
N LEU A 111 -12.54 12.10 -11.51
CA LEU A 111 -12.51 13.29 -12.36
C LEU A 111 -12.07 14.52 -11.57
N GLU A 112 -11.34 15.39 -12.26
CA GLU A 112 -11.08 16.75 -11.83
C GLU A 112 -12.07 17.65 -12.56
N TRP A 113 -12.85 18.40 -11.79
CA TRP A 113 -13.89 19.26 -12.32
C TRP A 113 -13.76 20.67 -11.78
N GLN A 114 -13.72 21.64 -12.67
CA GLN A 114 -13.81 23.05 -12.35
C GLN A 114 -15.30 23.43 -12.44
N VAL A 115 -15.92 23.69 -11.30
CA VAL A 115 -17.36 23.87 -11.22
C VAL A 115 -17.69 25.33 -10.99
N SER A 116 -18.71 25.82 -11.70
CA SER A 116 -19.33 27.13 -11.48
C SER A 116 -20.56 27.06 -10.53
N HIS A 117 -21.05 25.86 -10.24
CA HIS A 117 -22.23 25.62 -9.43
C HIS A 117 -21.97 24.51 -8.41
N PRO A 118 -22.62 24.53 -7.24
CA PRO A 118 -22.50 23.45 -6.29
C PRO A 118 -23.04 22.13 -6.87
N VAL A 119 -22.23 21.10 -6.82
CA VAL A 119 -22.54 19.75 -7.30
C VAL A 119 -22.82 18.86 -6.10
N SER A 120 -23.83 17.99 -6.21
CA SER A 120 -24.30 17.16 -5.11
C SER A 120 -24.18 15.65 -5.40
N LEU A 121 -24.07 14.86 -4.34
CA LEU A 121 -24.04 13.40 -4.44
C LEU A 121 -25.38 12.86 -4.99
N GLY A 122 -25.31 11.88 -5.90
CA GLY A 122 -26.46 11.24 -6.50
C GLY A 122 -27.09 12.02 -7.65
N GLU A 123 -26.45 13.09 -8.12
CA GLU A 123 -26.83 13.76 -9.37
C GLU A 123 -26.38 12.95 -10.57
N GLU A 124 -27.22 12.94 -11.61
CA GLU A 124 -26.86 12.34 -12.90
C GLU A 124 -26.49 13.45 -13.90
N TRP A 125 -25.34 13.28 -14.53
CA TRP A 125 -24.77 14.21 -15.47
C TRP A 125 -24.36 13.54 -16.77
N LEU A 126 -24.51 14.23 -17.89
CA LEU A 126 -23.80 13.94 -19.13
C LEU A 126 -22.50 14.73 -19.11
N LEU A 127 -21.38 14.04 -19.02
CA LEU A 127 -20.06 14.66 -18.89
C LEU A 127 -19.23 14.42 -20.16
N THR A 128 -18.72 15.50 -20.75
CA THR A 128 -17.68 15.39 -21.76
C THR A 128 -16.33 15.49 -21.08
N LEU A 129 -15.54 14.44 -21.21
CA LEU A 129 -14.32 14.23 -20.44
C LEU A 129 -13.11 14.18 -21.37
N LYS A 130 -12.00 14.75 -20.91
CA LYS A 130 -10.66 14.42 -21.44
C LYS A 130 -10.10 13.29 -20.59
N PRO A 131 -10.15 12.03 -21.08
CA PRO A 131 -9.79 10.87 -20.26
C PRO A 131 -8.28 10.78 -20.04
N LYS A 132 -7.90 10.20 -18.91
CA LYS A 132 -6.52 9.83 -18.58
C LYS A 132 -6.52 8.42 -17.99
N SER A 133 -5.46 7.68 -18.28
CA SER A 133 -5.29 6.34 -17.74
C SER A 133 -5.16 6.36 -16.20
N ILE A 134 -5.35 5.19 -15.58
CA ILE A 134 -5.12 5.00 -14.14
C ILE A 134 -3.64 4.98 -13.77
N SER A 135 -2.74 4.94 -14.76
CA SER A 135 -1.30 4.96 -14.51
C SER A 135 -0.92 6.09 -13.57
N SER A 136 -0.07 5.79 -12.62
CA SER A 136 0.25 6.67 -11.49
C SER A 136 1.74 6.58 -11.17
N PRO A 137 2.33 7.61 -10.54
CA PRO A 137 3.68 7.53 -10.00
C PRO A 137 3.86 6.31 -9.10
N LEU A 138 4.93 5.56 -9.32
CA LEU A 138 5.24 4.33 -8.59
C LEU A 138 6.66 4.35 -8.05
N ASN A 139 6.79 4.20 -6.73
CA ASN A 139 8.05 4.21 -6.01
C ASN A 139 8.08 3.13 -4.93
N GLN A 140 9.27 2.67 -4.58
CA GLN A 140 9.47 1.82 -3.41
C GLN A 140 9.04 2.55 -2.14
N GLY A 141 8.25 1.91 -1.29
CA GLY A 141 7.73 2.52 -0.06
C GLY A 141 6.53 3.44 -0.25
N GLY A 142 6.29 3.94 -1.47
CA GLY A 142 5.15 4.78 -1.79
C GLY A 142 3.82 4.02 -1.85
N PHE A 143 2.71 4.76 -1.71
CA PHE A 143 1.38 4.20 -1.89
C PHE A 143 1.09 3.91 -3.36
N ASN A 144 0.78 2.66 -3.68
CA ASN A 144 0.45 2.24 -5.03
C ASN A 144 -0.99 2.63 -5.38
N ARG A 145 -1.17 3.82 -5.97
CA ARG A 145 -2.48 4.34 -6.37
C ARG A 145 -3.11 3.52 -7.48
N GLN A 146 -2.33 2.96 -8.39
CA GLN A 146 -2.79 2.17 -9.51
C GLN A 146 -3.44 0.86 -9.02
N ARG A 147 -2.80 0.16 -8.09
CA ARG A 147 -3.37 -0.99 -7.39
C ARG A 147 -4.65 -0.62 -6.62
N TYR A 148 -4.66 0.55 -5.97
CA TYR A 148 -5.85 1.06 -5.28
C TYR A 148 -7.01 1.30 -6.25
N TYR A 149 -6.76 1.91 -7.41
CA TYR A 149 -7.78 2.17 -8.42
C TYR A 149 -8.39 0.88 -8.94
N LEU A 150 -7.57 -0.09 -9.33
CA LEU A 150 -8.04 -1.40 -9.78
C LEU A 150 -8.89 -2.11 -8.72
N GLY A 151 -8.44 -2.13 -7.47
CA GLY A 151 -9.18 -2.75 -6.36
C GLY A 151 -10.46 -2.01 -5.96
N HIS A 152 -10.70 -0.81 -6.49
CA HIS A 152 -11.93 -0.03 -6.31
C HIS A 152 -12.71 0.15 -7.59
N HIS A 153 -12.38 -0.60 -8.65
CA HIS A 153 -13.00 -0.54 -9.97
C HIS A 153 -12.96 0.85 -10.62
N ILE A 154 -11.96 1.67 -10.27
CA ILE A 154 -11.72 2.96 -10.92
C ILE A 154 -10.91 2.69 -12.18
N ILE A 155 -11.57 2.81 -13.35
CA ILE A 155 -11.01 2.43 -14.65
C ILE A 155 -10.27 3.58 -15.33
N GLY A 156 -10.47 4.80 -14.88
CA GLY A 156 -9.88 5.98 -15.50
C GLY A 156 -9.89 7.19 -14.59
N LYS A 157 -9.08 8.16 -14.99
CA LYS A 157 -9.07 9.53 -14.48
C LYS A 157 -9.48 10.45 -15.61
N GLY A 158 -9.82 11.69 -15.33
CA GLY A 158 -10.07 12.65 -16.40
C GLY A 158 -10.33 14.05 -15.88
N LYS A 159 -10.38 14.99 -16.82
CA LYS A 159 -10.81 16.36 -16.58
C LYS A 159 -12.13 16.59 -17.29
N VAL A 160 -13.10 17.18 -16.59
CA VAL A 160 -14.38 17.57 -17.17
C VAL A 160 -14.16 18.80 -18.05
N VAL A 161 -14.58 18.70 -19.30
CA VAL A 161 -14.53 19.80 -20.29
C VAL A 161 -15.89 20.48 -20.39
N ALA A 162 -16.96 19.67 -20.48
CA ALA A 162 -18.34 20.16 -20.49
C ALA A 162 -19.21 19.23 -19.62
N ALA A 163 -20.27 19.77 -19.07
CA ALA A 163 -21.18 19.04 -18.20
C ALA A 163 -22.60 19.55 -18.40
N GLN A 164 -23.55 18.60 -18.53
CA GLN A 164 -24.98 18.87 -18.59
C GLN A 164 -25.68 18.03 -17.54
N GLN A 165 -26.38 18.67 -16.62
CA GLN A 165 -27.16 17.96 -15.60
C GLN A 165 -28.39 17.33 -16.23
N LEU A 166 -28.51 16.01 -16.08
CA LEU A 166 -29.67 15.24 -16.57
C LEU A 166 -30.73 15.10 -15.50
N ARG A 167 -30.28 14.90 -14.25
CA ARG A 167 -31.18 14.68 -13.11
C ARG A 167 -30.60 15.24 -11.83
N SER A 168 -31.42 15.94 -11.06
CA SER A 168 -31.07 16.41 -9.72
C SER A 168 -31.01 15.24 -8.73
N ALA A 169 -30.24 15.39 -7.66
CA ALA A 169 -30.11 14.40 -6.62
C ALA A 169 -31.46 14.09 -5.96
N SER A 170 -31.94 12.86 -6.10
CA SER A 170 -33.25 12.44 -5.59
C SER A 170 -33.16 11.30 -4.58
N GLY A 171 -31.98 10.75 -4.32
CA GLY A 171 -31.81 9.57 -3.46
C GLY A 171 -32.01 9.84 -1.98
N LEU A 172 -32.61 8.86 -1.27
CA LEU A 172 -32.79 8.93 0.19
C LEU A 172 -31.47 9.19 0.91
N ARG A 173 -30.38 8.47 0.51
CA ARG A 173 -29.06 8.60 1.09
C ARG A 173 -28.52 10.04 1.00
N PHE A 174 -28.66 10.69 -0.17
CA PHE A 174 -28.24 12.07 -0.35
C PHE A 174 -28.95 13.04 0.60
N LYS A 175 -30.31 12.97 0.65
CA LYS A 175 -31.13 13.83 1.54
C LYS A 175 -30.72 13.66 3.00
N LEU A 176 -30.43 12.42 3.40
CA LEU A 176 -29.99 12.12 4.77
C LEU A 176 -28.58 12.69 5.06
N ILE A 177 -27.63 12.55 4.12
CA ILE A 177 -26.28 13.11 4.29
C ILE A 177 -26.35 14.62 4.45
N GLU A 178 -27.07 15.31 3.57
CA GLU A 178 -27.12 16.78 3.57
C GLU A 178 -27.77 17.32 4.84
N ARG A 179 -28.91 16.74 5.26
CA ARG A 179 -29.57 17.11 6.50
C ARG A 179 -28.72 16.83 7.75
N LEU A 180 -28.11 15.66 7.81
CA LEU A 180 -27.29 15.30 8.94
C LEU A 180 -26.03 16.19 9.01
N ARG A 181 -25.41 16.50 7.88
CA ARG A 181 -24.24 17.39 7.79
C ARG A 181 -24.52 18.74 8.41
N GLN A 182 -25.66 19.35 8.11
CA GLN A 182 -26.06 20.62 8.69
C GLN A 182 -26.26 20.53 10.22
N GLN A 183 -26.80 19.41 10.70
CA GLN A 183 -27.07 19.21 12.12
C GLN A 183 -25.86 18.88 12.97
N VAL A 184 -24.81 18.26 12.37
CA VAL A 184 -23.59 17.87 13.12
C VAL A 184 -22.41 18.80 12.92
N SER A 185 -22.52 19.82 12.06
CA SER A 185 -21.42 20.73 11.71
C SER A 185 -20.81 21.49 12.89
N HIS A 186 -21.60 21.70 13.95
CA HIS A 186 -21.19 22.41 15.18
C HIS A 186 -20.66 21.46 16.26
N LEU A 187 -20.74 20.14 16.08
CA LEU A 187 -20.30 19.14 17.05
C LEU A 187 -18.82 18.82 16.85
N ALA A 188 -18.13 18.56 17.96
CA ALA A 188 -16.68 18.31 17.94
C ALA A 188 -16.28 17.08 17.12
N ASN A 189 -17.11 16.02 17.13
CA ASN A 189 -16.90 14.79 16.39
C ASN A 189 -17.94 14.60 15.26
N GLY A 190 -18.50 15.69 14.74
CA GLY A 190 -19.53 15.65 13.69
C GLY A 190 -19.05 14.95 12.42
N ASP A 191 -17.79 15.11 12.06
CA ASP A 191 -17.10 14.43 10.96
C ASP A 191 -17.04 12.90 11.15
N LEU A 192 -16.75 12.44 12.37
CA LEU A 192 -16.75 11.02 12.73
C LEU A 192 -18.17 10.44 12.79
N MET A 193 -19.14 11.25 13.21
CA MET A 193 -20.55 10.84 13.20
C MET A 193 -21.07 10.60 11.78
N LEU A 194 -20.74 11.48 10.82
CA LEU A 194 -21.05 11.27 9.40
C LEU A 194 -20.43 9.98 8.85
N ALA A 195 -19.18 9.72 9.22
CA ALA A 195 -18.49 8.51 8.83
C ALA A 195 -19.14 7.24 9.42
N LEU A 196 -19.61 7.27 10.67
CA LEU A 196 -20.25 6.13 11.34
C LEU A 196 -21.68 5.90 10.89
N MET A 197 -22.47 6.97 10.69
CA MET A 197 -23.89 6.86 10.35
C MET A 197 -24.09 6.55 8.87
N LEU A 198 -23.40 7.24 7.98
CA LEU A 198 -23.67 7.24 6.54
C LEU A 198 -22.45 6.83 5.69
N GLY A 199 -21.32 6.51 6.32
CA GLY A 199 -20.10 6.11 5.62
C GLY A 199 -19.36 7.25 4.94
N ASP A 200 -19.74 8.50 5.19
CA ASP A 200 -19.07 9.67 4.61
C ASP A 200 -17.84 10.03 5.43
N LYS A 201 -16.66 9.72 4.86
CA LYS A 201 -15.34 9.95 5.45
C LYS A 201 -14.63 11.19 4.90
N GLN A 202 -15.23 11.88 3.95
CA GLN A 202 -14.55 12.94 3.20
C GLN A 202 -14.28 14.16 4.08
N GLN A 203 -15.07 14.36 5.09
CA GLN A 203 -14.97 15.49 6.01
C GLN A 203 -14.15 15.20 7.27
N VAL A 204 -13.69 13.97 7.45
CA VAL A 204 -12.87 13.62 8.61
C VAL A 204 -11.59 14.44 8.58
N SER A 205 -11.37 15.21 9.65
CA SER A 205 -10.25 16.12 9.80
C SER A 205 -8.91 15.39 9.79
N GLU A 206 -7.84 16.05 9.33
CA GLU A 206 -6.49 15.47 9.34
C GLU A 206 -6.06 15.08 10.76
N ALA A 207 -6.44 15.89 11.76
CA ALA A 207 -6.15 15.60 13.18
C ALA A 207 -6.82 14.30 13.63
N HIS A 208 -8.09 14.08 13.27
CA HIS A 208 -8.79 12.82 13.56
C HIS A 208 -8.17 11.65 12.81
N TRP A 209 -7.83 11.81 11.51
CA TRP A 209 -7.14 10.76 10.75
C TRP A 209 -5.79 10.38 11.35
N GLN A 210 -5.02 11.36 11.79
CA GLN A 210 -3.73 11.12 12.45
C GLN A 210 -3.91 10.36 13.78
N GLY A 211 -4.86 10.81 14.63
CA GLY A 211 -5.19 10.14 15.89
C GLY A 211 -5.66 8.70 15.68
N LEU A 212 -6.54 8.46 14.71
CA LEU A 212 -7.03 7.13 14.34
C LEU A 212 -5.92 6.22 13.83
N ARG A 213 -4.95 6.76 13.09
CA ARG A 213 -3.80 6.00 12.60
C ARG A 213 -2.85 5.63 13.75
N GLN A 214 -2.51 6.58 14.61
CA GLN A 214 -1.60 6.39 15.73
C GLN A 214 -2.18 5.45 16.81
N SER A 215 -3.49 5.54 17.06
CA SER A 215 -4.18 4.62 17.97
C SER A 215 -4.47 3.24 17.37
N GLY A 216 -4.38 3.08 16.04
CA GLY A 216 -4.79 1.86 15.34
C GLY A 216 -6.30 1.62 15.36
N THR A 217 -7.13 2.65 15.67
CA THR A 217 -8.58 2.53 15.82
C THR A 217 -9.36 2.96 14.58
N GLY A 218 -8.70 3.27 13.47
CA GLY A 218 -9.37 3.70 12.23
C GLY A 218 -10.45 2.74 11.71
N HIS A 219 -10.36 1.46 12.05
CA HIS A 219 -11.36 0.46 11.70
C HIS A 219 -12.66 0.59 12.51
N LEU A 220 -12.67 1.30 13.65
CA LEU A 220 -13.86 1.58 14.45
C LEU A 220 -14.73 2.67 13.83
N ILE A 221 -14.14 3.61 13.11
CA ILE A 221 -14.88 4.68 12.42
C ILE A 221 -15.28 4.24 10.99
N SER A 222 -14.51 3.36 10.40
CA SER A 222 -14.85 2.80 9.10
C SER A 222 -15.94 1.77 9.23
N ILE A 223 -17.08 1.95 8.57
CA ILE A 223 -18.14 0.93 8.55
C ILE A 223 -17.56 -0.39 8.08
N SER A 224 -17.61 -1.38 8.97
CA SER A 224 -16.90 -2.65 8.85
C SER A 224 -17.80 -3.83 9.19
N GLY A 225 -17.22 -5.04 9.10
CA GLY A 225 -17.89 -6.26 9.56
C GLY A 225 -18.30 -6.22 11.02
N LEU A 226 -17.58 -5.50 11.88
CA LEU A 226 -17.95 -5.32 13.29
C LEU A 226 -19.30 -4.60 13.40
N HIS A 227 -19.49 -3.50 12.68
CA HIS A 227 -20.75 -2.74 12.70
C HIS A 227 -21.93 -3.59 12.24
N LEU A 228 -21.80 -4.30 11.11
CA LEU A 228 -22.84 -5.17 10.61
C LEU A 228 -23.13 -6.34 11.56
N SER A 229 -22.11 -6.94 12.16
CA SER A 229 -22.32 -8.07 13.08
C SER A 229 -22.96 -7.63 14.39
N VAL A 230 -22.62 -6.45 14.93
CA VAL A 230 -23.29 -5.87 16.11
C VAL A 230 -24.75 -5.56 15.78
N LEU A 231 -25.02 -4.90 14.65
CA LEU A 231 -26.40 -4.64 14.21
C LEU A 231 -27.19 -5.93 14.03
N ALA A 232 -26.62 -6.93 13.33
CA ALA A 232 -27.26 -8.22 13.13
C ALA A 232 -27.60 -8.90 14.47
N LEU A 233 -26.66 -8.89 15.43
CA LEU A 233 -26.86 -9.48 16.77
C LEU A 233 -28.01 -8.80 17.50
N TRP A 234 -28.07 -7.47 17.50
CA TRP A 234 -29.15 -6.73 18.12
C TRP A 234 -30.49 -6.98 17.42
N CYS A 235 -30.51 -6.95 16.08
CA CYS A 235 -31.72 -7.23 15.32
C CYS A 235 -32.23 -8.65 15.55
N VAL A 236 -31.38 -9.67 15.56
CA VAL A 236 -31.76 -11.05 15.86
C VAL A 236 -32.26 -11.16 17.30
N GLY A 237 -31.57 -10.55 18.27
CA GLY A 237 -31.95 -10.59 19.68
C GLY A 237 -33.32 -9.97 19.92
N LEU A 238 -33.54 -8.75 19.45
CA LEU A 238 -34.80 -8.00 19.59
C LEU A 238 -35.94 -8.69 18.83
N ALA A 239 -35.70 -9.11 17.59
CA ALA A 239 -36.72 -9.79 16.79
C ALA A 239 -37.14 -11.12 17.45
N ARG A 240 -36.19 -11.91 17.94
CA ARG A 240 -36.50 -13.14 18.67
C ARG A 240 -37.28 -12.87 19.97
N TYR A 241 -36.87 -11.86 20.73
CA TYR A 241 -37.58 -11.47 21.93
C TYR A 241 -39.03 -11.10 21.60
N ALA A 242 -39.25 -10.25 20.61
CA ALA A 242 -40.60 -9.87 20.17
C ALA A 242 -41.41 -11.06 19.64
N LEU A 243 -40.84 -11.87 18.74
CA LEU A 243 -41.52 -13.05 18.17
C LEU A 243 -41.86 -14.13 19.22
N ASN A 244 -40.97 -14.34 20.19
CA ASN A 244 -41.23 -15.30 21.26
C ASN A 244 -42.27 -14.77 22.27
N ARG A 245 -42.45 -13.43 22.38
CA ARG A 245 -43.49 -12.81 23.21
C ARG A 245 -44.86 -12.91 22.55
N TRP A 246 -44.93 -12.84 21.22
CA TRP A 246 -46.19 -12.94 20.48
C TRP A 246 -46.58 -14.39 20.19
N ARG A 247 -45.64 -15.30 20.00
CA ARG A 247 -45.87 -16.74 19.79
C ARG A 247 -45.47 -17.47 21.06
N LEU A 248 -46.43 -18.20 21.66
CA LEU A 248 -46.25 -18.89 22.94
C LEU A 248 -45.18 -19.98 22.97
N THR A 249 -44.68 -20.43 21.80
CA THR A 249 -43.62 -21.46 21.74
C THR A 249 -42.43 -20.98 20.95
N PRO A 250 -41.21 -21.11 21.51
CA PRO A 250 -39.94 -20.91 20.75
C PRO A 250 -39.88 -21.91 19.60
N SER A 251 -39.82 -21.41 18.37
CA SER A 251 -39.75 -22.27 17.18
C SER A 251 -38.56 -21.94 16.30
N MET A 252 -38.11 -22.88 15.48
CA MET A 252 -37.06 -22.66 14.48
C MET A 252 -37.48 -21.59 13.45
N THR A 253 -38.79 -21.44 13.20
CA THR A 253 -39.33 -20.38 12.33
C THR A 253 -38.97 -19.00 12.87
N ASN A 254 -39.05 -18.79 14.21
CA ASN A 254 -38.65 -17.52 14.82
C ASN A 254 -37.14 -17.21 14.62
N TRP A 255 -36.28 -18.21 14.58
CA TRP A 255 -34.87 -18.06 14.24
C TRP A 255 -34.68 -17.61 12.79
N HIS A 256 -35.37 -18.26 11.85
CA HIS A 256 -35.26 -17.92 10.44
C HIS A 256 -35.82 -16.51 10.15
N LEU A 257 -36.96 -16.18 10.72
CA LEU A 257 -37.58 -14.87 10.57
C LEU A 257 -36.70 -13.76 11.19
N ALA A 258 -36.16 -13.98 12.37
CA ALA A 258 -35.24 -13.03 12.97
C ALA A 258 -33.95 -12.84 12.15
N GLY A 259 -33.46 -13.92 11.55
CA GLY A 259 -32.32 -13.85 10.62
C GLY A 259 -32.63 -13.04 9.36
N ILE A 260 -33.81 -13.22 8.78
CA ILE A 260 -34.25 -12.43 7.61
C ILE A 260 -34.40 -10.95 7.96
N ILE A 261 -35.03 -10.63 9.10
CA ILE A 261 -35.16 -9.24 9.60
C ILE A 261 -33.76 -8.61 9.75
N ALA A 262 -32.82 -9.31 10.38
CA ALA A 262 -31.45 -8.83 10.53
C ALA A 262 -30.76 -8.60 9.17
N LEU A 263 -30.96 -9.50 8.21
CA LEU A 263 -30.40 -9.34 6.87
C LEU A 263 -30.96 -8.11 6.14
N VAL A 264 -32.27 -7.88 6.22
CA VAL A 264 -32.92 -6.70 5.62
C VAL A 264 -32.39 -5.42 6.26
N MET A 265 -32.30 -5.36 7.59
CA MET A 265 -31.77 -4.20 8.30
C MET A 265 -30.29 -3.93 8.00
N CYS A 266 -29.46 -4.99 7.94
CA CYS A 266 -28.06 -4.85 7.56
C CYS A 266 -27.88 -4.44 6.08
N SER A 267 -28.76 -4.91 5.18
CA SER A 267 -28.75 -4.50 3.77
C SER A 267 -29.14 -3.02 3.63
N PHE A 268 -30.14 -2.58 4.37
CA PHE A 268 -30.56 -1.18 4.41
C PHE A 268 -29.43 -0.27 4.94
N TYR A 269 -28.77 -0.69 6.02
CA TYR A 269 -27.62 0.05 6.53
C TYR A 269 -26.43 0.05 5.53
N ALA A 270 -26.17 -1.06 4.84
CA ALA A 270 -25.16 -1.13 3.80
C ALA A 270 -25.46 -0.17 2.64
N TYR A 271 -26.74 -0.02 2.27
CA TYR A 271 -27.20 0.98 1.30
C TYR A 271 -26.91 2.41 1.77
N LEU A 272 -27.27 2.75 3.01
CA LEU A 272 -27.00 4.07 3.60
C LEU A 272 -25.48 4.36 3.66
N ALA A 273 -24.67 3.33 3.93
CA ALA A 273 -23.21 3.38 3.92
C ALA A 273 -22.59 3.47 2.50
N GLY A 274 -23.41 3.50 1.44
CA GLY A 274 -22.96 3.57 0.06
C GLY A 274 -22.31 2.28 -0.45
N PHE A 275 -22.64 1.12 0.11
CA PHE A 275 -22.08 -0.19 -0.25
C PHE A 275 -20.55 -0.22 -0.36
N ALA A 276 -19.83 0.40 0.58
CA ALA A 276 -18.39 0.36 0.62
C ALA A 276 -17.88 -1.11 0.62
N LEU A 277 -16.74 -1.38 -0.01
CA LEU A 277 -16.20 -2.74 -0.17
C LEU A 277 -16.13 -3.57 1.14
N PRO A 278 -15.72 -3.02 2.31
CA PRO A 278 -15.77 -3.76 3.57
C PRO A 278 -17.18 -4.16 3.98
N THR A 279 -18.16 -3.29 3.71
CA THR A 279 -19.56 -3.50 4.03
C THR A 279 -20.19 -4.58 3.15
N GLN A 280 -19.89 -4.58 1.83
CA GLN A 280 -20.33 -5.62 0.90
C GLN A 280 -19.82 -7.00 1.32
N ARG A 281 -18.54 -7.12 1.65
CA ARG A 281 -17.94 -8.38 2.13
C ARG A 281 -18.62 -8.90 3.40
N ALA A 282 -18.85 -8.01 4.37
CA ALA A 282 -19.50 -8.38 5.62
C ALA A 282 -20.95 -8.81 5.39
N LEU A 283 -21.67 -8.13 4.50
CA LEU A 283 -23.04 -8.49 4.13
C LEU A 283 -23.10 -9.85 3.44
N THR A 284 -22.18 -10.14 2.51
CA THR A 284 -22.05 -11.43 1.84
C THR A 284 -21.78 -12.56 2.85
N MET A 285 -20.88 -12.32 3.84
CA MET A 285 -20.63 -13.28 4.91
C MET A 285 -21.85 -13.53 5.79
N LEU A 286 -22.58 -12.46 6.15
CA LEU A 286 -23.80 -12.56 6.95
C LEU A 286 -24.88 -13.33 6.19
N LEU A 287 -25.12 -13.01 4.93
CA LEU A 287 -26.05 -13.72 4.05
C LEU A 287 -25.71 -15.22 4.01
N LEU A 288 -24.43 -15.55 3.82
CA LEU A 288 -23.98 -16.94 3.77
C LEU A 288 -24.26 -17.68 5.10
N VAL A 289 -23.96 -17.07 6.24
CA VAL A 289 -24.19 -17.66 7.57
C VAL A 289 -25.69 -17.91 7.78
N ILE A 290 -26.56 -16.96 7.43
CA ILE A 290 -28.00 -17.09 7.54
C ILE A 290 -28.52 -18.18 6.59
N ALA A 291 -28.09 -18.17 5.32
CA ALA A 291 -28.49 -19.15 4.30
C ALA A 291 -28.10 -20.57 4.70
N LEU A 292 -26.85 -20.80 5.16
CA LEU A 292 -26.39 -22.12 5.63
C LEU A 292 -27.17 -22.56 6.88
N GLY A 293 -27.52 -21.63 7.78
CA GLY A 293 -28.37 -21.91 8.91
C GLY A 293 -29.78 -22.34 8.51
N MET A 294 -30.39 -21.64 7.55
CA MET A 294 -31.71 -21.97 7.01
C MET A 294 -31.74 -23.32 6.30
N LEU A 295 -30.69 -23.62 5.53
CA LEU A 295 -30.52 -24.90 4.83
C LEU A 295 -30.15 -26.06 5.78
N ARG A 296 -30.02 -25.81 7.08
CA ARG A 296 -29.59 -26.78 8.10
C ARG A 296 -28.27 -27.46 7.75
N ARG A 297 -27.40 -26.82 6.97
CA ARG A 297 -26.07 -27.32 6.64
C ARG A 297 -25.07 -26.80 7.65
N PHE A 298 -24.80 -27.60 8.67
CA PHE A 298 -23.78 -27.31 9.68
C PHE A 298 -22.41 -27.71 9.15
N SER A 299 -21.73 -26.77 8.49
CA SER A 299 -20.34 -26.93 8.08
C SER A 299 -19.37 -26.44 9.17
N ALA A 300 -18.15 -26.96 9.16
CA ALA A 300 -17.10 -26.50 10.06
C ALA A 300 -16.83 -24.98 9.86
N PRO A 301 -16.45 -24.24 10.91
CA PRO A 301 -16.22 -22.79 10.81
C PRO A 301 -15.26 -22.39 9.68
N PHE A 302 -14.17 -23.16 9.48
CA PHE A 302 -13.22 -22.92 8.38
C PHE A 302 -13.81 -23.22 7.00
N GLU A 303 -14.74 -24.12 6.89
CA GLU A 303 -15.44 -24.38 5.62
C GLU A 303 -16.36 -23.22 5.26
N ARG A 304 -17.07 -22.64 6.24
CA ARG A 304 -17.85 -21.41 6.05
C ARG A 304 -16.97 -20.24 5.62
N LEU A 305 -15.80 -20.09 6.22
CA LEU A 305 -14.83 -19.08 5.82
C LEU A 305 -14.37 -19.29 4.38
N LEU A 306 -14.10 -20.54 3.97
CA LEU A 306 -13.72 -20.85 2.60
C LEU A 306 -14.85 -20.56 1.61
N TRP A 307 -16.10 -20.87 1.95
CA TRP A 307 -17.27 -20.49 1.16
C TRP A 307 -17.39 -18.96 0.99
N ALA A 308 -17.23 -18.23 2.10
CA ALA A 308 -17.27 -16.77 2.06
C ALA A 308 -16.15 -16.19 1.20
N LEU A 309 -14.95 -16.72 1.34
CA LEU A 309 -13.79 -16.32 0.54
C LEU A 309 -14.02 -16.61 -0.95
N PHE A 310 -14.51 -17.80 -1.28
CA PHE A 310 -14.80 -18.21 -2.63
C PHE A 310 -15.85 -17.30 -3.29
N ILE A 311 -16.98 -17.07 -2.62
CA ILE A 311 -18.07 -16.24 -3.16
C ILE A 311 -17.59 -14.80 -3.38
N VAL A 312 -16.87 -14.22 -2.41
CA VAL A 312 -16.33 -12.86 -2.55
C VAL A 312 -15.37 -12.77 -3.74
N LEU A 313 -14.47 -13.76 -3.90
CA LEU A 313 -13.51 -13.75 -5.00
C LEU A 313 -14.12 -14.11 -6.37
N VAL A 314 -15.24 -14.80 -6.41
CA VAL A 314 -16.00 -15.01 -7.66
C VAL A 314 -16.71 -13.72 -8.05
N LEU A 315 -17.33 -13.02 -7.10
CA LEU A 315 -18.01 -11.75 -7.36
C LEU A 315 -17.02 -10.64 -7.72
N ASP A 316 -15.87 -10.58 -7.00
CA ASP A 316 -14.84 -9.59 -7.25
C ASP A 316 -13.44 -10.17 -6.98
N PRO A 317 -12.78 -10.72 -8.01
CA PRO A 317 -11.42 -11.27 -7.85
C PRO A 317 -10.37 -10.19 -7.55
N LEU A 318 -10.63 -8.91 -7.87
CA LEU A 318 -9.73 -7.80 -7.59
C LEU A 318 -9.81 -7.30 -6.14
N SER A 319 -10.74 -7.80 -5.34
CA SER A 319 -10.79 -7.55 -3.88
C SER A 319 -9.46 -7.83 -3.19
N ILE A 320 -8.64 -8.76 -3.68
CA ILE A 320 -7.30 -9.08 -3.14
C ILE A 320 -6.33 -7.90 -3.19
N MET A 321 -6.58 -6.91 -4.06
CA MET A 321 -5.76 -5.70 -4.15
C MET A 321 -5.97 -4.76 -2.96
N SER A 322 -7.14 -4.86 -2.31
CA SER A 322 -7.52 -4.04 -1.17
C SER A 322 -6.87 -4.55 0.12
N ALA A 323 -6.21 -3.65 0.88
CA ALA A 323 -5.70 -3.96 2.22
C ALA A 323 -6.82 -4.44 3.17
N GLY A 324 -8.01 -3.88 3.03
CA GLY A 324 -9.18 -4.26 3.83
C GLY A 324 -9.62 -5.70 3.62
N PHE A 325 -9.38 -6.31 2.46
CA PHE A 325 -9.64 -7.72 2.22
C PHE A 325 -8.75 -8.59 3.12
N TRP A 326 -7.46 -8.35 3.12
CA TRP A 326 -6.48 -9.11 3.91
C TRP A 326 -6.72 -8.98 5.40
N LEU A 327 -7.02 -7.76 5.86
CA LEU A 327 -7.30 -7.51 7.27
C LEU A 327 -8.61 -8.18 7.72
N SER A 328 -9.67 -8.16 6.90
CA SER A 328 -10.96 -8.76 7.23
C SER A 328 -10.89 -10.29 7.31
N PHE A 329 -10.39 -10.94 6.27
CA PHE A 329 -10.28 -12.40 6.24
C PHE A 329 -9.21 -12.91 7.21
N GLY A 330 -8.10 -12.19 7.35
CA GLY A 330 -7.06 -12.50 8.32
C GLY A 330 -7.55 -12.44 9.76
N ALA A 331 -8.26 -11.39 10.14
CA ALA A 331 -8.86 -11.25 11.46
C ALA A 331 -9.83 -12.41 11.77
N LEU A 332 -10.73 -12.70 10.83
CA LEU A 332 -11.73 -13.77 11.01
C LEU A 332 -11.06 -15.15 11.10
N ALA A 333 -10.05 -15.43 10.29
CA ALA A 333 -9.28 -16.68 10.35
C ALA A 333 -8.59 -16.85 11.71
N ILE A 334 -7.98 -15.78 12.24
CA ILE A 334 -7.34 -15.76 13.54
C ILE A 334 -8.37 -16.04 14.65
N ILE A 335 -9.50 -15.33 14.65
CA ILE A 335 -10.57 -15.50 15.63
C ILE A 335 -11.10 -16.94 15.62
N LEU A 336 -11.44 -17.48 14.46
CA LEU A 336 -11.95 -18.84 14.30
C LEU A 336 -10.93 -19.89 14.76
N TRP A 337 -9.65 -19.69 14.46
CA TRP A 337 -8.61 -20.61 14.90
C TRP A 337 -8.50 -20.67 16.42
N PHE A 338 -8.58 -19.53 17.10
CA PHE A 338 -8.54 -19.50 18.57
C PHE A 338 -9.83 -20.04 19.19
N ALA A 339 -10.99 -19.68 18.66
CA ALA A 339 -12.27 -20.20 19.14
C ALA A 339 -12.31 -21.74 19.06
N HIS A 340 -11.88 -22.32 17.94
CA HIS A 340 -11.79 -23.76 17.78
C HIS A 340 -10.85 -24.45 18.77
N ARG A 341 -9.71 -23.81 19.08
CA ARG A 341 -8.77 -24.33 20.08
C ARG A 341 -9.31 -24.26 21.50
N GLN A 342 -10.04 -23.22 21.85
CA GLN A 342 -10.65 -23.07 23.16
C GLN A 342 -11.76 -24.11 23.37
N GLN A 343 -12.60 -24.35 22.36
CA GLN A 343 -13.65 -25.38 22.43
C GLN A 343 -13.08 -26.78 22.70
N LYS A 344 -11.93 -27.13 22.07
CA LYS A 344 -11.22 -28.41 22.36
C LYS A 344 -10.59 -28.48 23.76
N ARG A 345 -10.32 -27.34 24.40
CA ARG A 345 -9.79 -27.31 25.78
C ARG A 345 -10.89 -27.30 26.84
N GLY A 346 -12.02 -26.63 26.57
CA GLY A 346 -13.15 -26.51 27.47
C GLY A 346 -13.89 -27.82 27.72
N SER A 347 -13.86 -28.75 26.76
CA SER A 347 -14.45 -30.09 26.94
C SER A 347 -13.67 -31.04 27.90
N ARG A 348 -12.59 -30.55 28.53
CA ARG A 348 -11.78 -31.29 29.51
C ARG A 348 -11.85 -30.76 30.93
N ILE A 349 -12.62 -29.71 31.17
CA ILE A 349 -12.78 -29.17 32.54
C ILE A 349 -14.21 -29.43 32.92
N ASP A 350 -14.36 -30.43 33.82
CA ASP A 350 -15.63 -30.80 34.45
C ASP A 350 -16.23 -29.57 35.12
N GLU A 351 -17.54 -29.39 34.92
CA GLU A 351 -18.39 -28.43 35.57
C GLU A 351 -18.47 -28.73 37.10
N HIS A 352 -17.51 -28.23 37.84
CA HIS A 352 -17.78 -27.99 39.25
C HIS A 352 -18.50 -26.65 39.37
N GLU A 353 -19.83 -26.68 39.36
CA GLU A 353 -20.69 -25.57 39.72
C GLU A 353 -20.36 -25.07 41.13
N THR A 354 -19.49 -24.07 41.20
CA THR A 354 -19.41 -23.24 42.42
C THR A 354 -20.44 -22.13 42.28
N GLY A 355 -21.65 -22.42 42.76
CA GLY A 355 -22.72 -21.41 42.88
C GLY A 355 -22.27 -20.30 43.85
N GLY A 356 -22.63 -19.02 43.50
CA GLY A 356 -22.40 -17.88 44.35
C GLY A 356 -21.52 -16.78 43.71
N TRP A 357 -21.36 -15.67 44.41
CA TRP A 357 -20.56 -14.48 43.99
C TRP A 357 -19.12 -14.81 43.54
N ARG A 358 -18.52 -15.84 44.10
CA ARG A 358 -17.16 -16.33 43.74
C ARG A 358 -17.15 -16.93 42.32
N GLY A 359 -18.16 -17.72 41.98
CA GLY A 359 -18.30 -18.29 40.65
C GLY A 359 -18.53 -17.24 39.57
N TYR A 360 -19.36 -16.22 39.88
CA TYR A 360 -19.57 -15.08 38.97
C TYR A 360 -18.28 -14.29 38.71
N ARG A 361 -17.50 -13.97 39.76
CA ARG A 361 -16.21 -13.28 39.62
C ARG A 361 -15.19 -14.09 38.82
N GLN A 362 -15.12 -15.39 39.06
CA GLN A 362 -14.24 -16.28 38.30
C GLN A 362 -14.66 -16.36 36.83
N GLY A 363 -15.94 -16.49 36.56
CA GLY A 363 -16.46 -16.49 35.19
C GLY A 363 -16.19 -15.15 34.45
N LEU A 364 -16.33 -14.02 35.14
CA LEU A 364 -16.00 -12.71 34.57
C LEU A 364 -14.49 -12.59 34.31
N TRP A 365 -13.66 -13.00 35.27
CA TRP A 365 -12.21 -12.97 35.09
C TRP A 365 -11.74 -13.87 33.94
N GLN A 366 -12.31 -15.06 33.81
CA GLN A 366 -12.02 -15.95 32.67
C GLN A 366 -12.39 -15.33 31.34
N LYS A 367 -13.53 -14.64 31.24
CA LYS A 367 -13.94 -13.90 30.04
C LYS A 367 -12.97 -12.76 29.72
N LEU A 368 -12.52 -12.01 30.72
CA LEU A 368 -11.52 -10.93 30.53
C LEU A 368 -10.18 -11.49 30.06
N VAL A 369 -9.70 -12.57 30.64
CA VAL A 369 -8.47 -13.25 30.21
C VAL A 369 -8.60 -13.78 28.78
N GLN A 370 -9.77 -14.29 28.41
CA GLN A 370 -10.04 -14.74 27.05
C GLN A 370 -10.02 -13.56 26.04
N LEU A 371 -10.69 -12.45 26.37
CA LEU A 371 -10.67 -11.22 25.56
C LEU A 371 -9.24 -10.69 25.39
N TRP A 372 -8.49 -10.59 26.49
CA TRP A 372 -7.08 -10.21 26.45
C TRP A 372 -6.26 -11.15 25.57
N SER A 373 -6.47 -12.45 25.73
CA SER A 373 -5.79 -13.49 24.96
C SER A 373 -6.07 -13.41 23.44
N ILE A 374 -7.26 -13.04 23.03
CA ILE A 374 -7.63 -12.82 21.63
C ILE A 374 -7.02 -11.51 21.14
N GLN A 375 -7.17 -10.45 21.91
CA GLN A 375 -6.77 -9.10 21.50
C GLN A 375 -5.27 -8.97 21.25
N TRP A 376 -4.40 -9.46 22.15
CA TRP A 376 -2.96 -9.35 21.93
C TRP A 376 -2.49 -10.17 20.71
N ARG A 377 -3.13 -11.31 20.44
CA ARG A 377 -2.80 -12.12 19.26
C ARG A 377 -3.28 -11.48 17.97
N LEU A 378 -4.47 -10.88 17.98
CA LEU A 378 -4.94 -10.07 16.87
C LEU A 378 -4.01 -8.90 16.61
N SER A 379 -3.63 -8.15 17.65
CA SER A 379 -2.73 -7.01 17.51
C SER A 379 -1.35 -7.42 17.00
N LEU A 380 -0.81 -8.54 17.44
CA LEU A 380 0.48 -9.04 16.96
C LEU A 380 0.40 -9.48 15.49
N LEU A 381 -0.53 -10.37 15.16
CA LEU A 381 -0.60 -10.96 13.82
C LEU A 381 -1.12 -9.98 12.77
N LEU A 382 -2.16 -9.20 13.11
CA LEU A 382 -2.65 -8.16 12.22
C LEU A 382 -1.72 -6.95 12.19
N GLY A 383 -1.01 -6.63 13.27
CA GLY A 383 -0.02 -5.57 13.30
C GLY A 383 1.12 -5.81 12.32
N LEU A 384 1.60 -7.04 12.19
CA LEU A 384 2.59 -7.41 11.16
C LEU A 384 2.04 -7.26 9.75
N LEU A 385 0.81 -7.74 9.53
CA LEU A 385 0.13 -7.57 8.24
C LEU A 385 -0.09 -6.08 7.93
N GLN A 386 -0.44 -5.29 8.93
CA GLN A 386 -0.59 -3.84 8.84
C GLN A 386 0.76 -3.16 8.50
N GLY A 387 1.85 -3.58 9.15
CA GLY A 387 3.20 -3.12 8.86
C GLY A 387 3.60 -3.35 7.40
N LEU A 388 3.26 -4.52 6.83
CA LEU A 388 3.50 -4.81 5.41
C LEU A 388 2.63 -3.98 4.46
N LEU A 389 1.35 -3.76 4.83
CA LEU A 389 0.39 -3.08 3.96
C LEU A 389 0.51 -1.55 4.02
N PHE A 390 0.89 -1.00 5.16
CA PHE A 390 0.92 0.44 5.43
C PHE A 390 2.30 0.99 5.81
N GLY A 391 3.33 0.13 5.85
CA GLY A 391 4.71 0.54 6.13
C GLY A 391 5.01 0.87 7.59
N GLY A 392 4.11 0.56 8.52
CA GLY A 392 4.33 0.80 9.95
C GLY A 392 3.27 0.20 10.86
N ILE A 393 3.54 0.22 12.13
CA ILE A 393 2.66 -0.28 13.17
C ILE A 393 2.38 0.81 14.21
N ALA A 394 1.21 0.72 14.85
CA ALA A 394 0.83 1.54 15.99
C ALA A 394 0.98 0.71 17.27
N PRO A 395 2.06 0.85 18.06
CA PRO A 395 2.32 0.00 19.24
C PRO A 395 1.23 0.09 20.29
N TYR A 396 0.64 1.26 20.47
CA TYR A 396 -0.44 1.49 21.45
C TYR A 396 -1.79 0.91 21.03
N SER A 397 -1.92 0.40 19.79
CA SER A 397 -3.17 -0.17 19.27
C SER A 397 -3.72 -1.31 20.11
N LEU A 398 -2.86 -2.07 20.80
CA LEU A 398 -3.28 -3.13 21.71
C LEU A 398 -4.17 -2.58 22.85
N ILE A 399 -3.71 -1.52 23.51
CA ILE A 399 -4.40 -0.90 24.65
C ILE A 399 -5.66 -0.21 24.17
N PHE A 400 -5.57 0.59 23.10
CA PHE A 400 -6.70 1.31 22.53
C PHE A 400 -7.81 0.36 22.07
N ASN A 401 -7.45 -0.72 21.38
CA ASN A 401 -8.43 -1.69 20.93
C ASN A 401 -9.06 -2.50 22.08
N LEU A 402 -8.29 -2.78 23.12
CA LEU A 402 -8.84 -3.46 24.31
C LEU A 402 -9.94 -2.64 25.00
N VAL A 403 -9.80 -1.31 25.01
CA VAL A 403 -10.78 -0.40 25.63
C VAL A 403 -11.88 -0.01 24.64
N PHE A 404 -11.52 0.46 23.46
CA PHE A 404 -12.48 1.08 22.54
C PHE A 404 -13.26 0.08 21.66
N VAL A 405 -12.74 -1.11 21.37
CA VAL A 405 -13.53 -2.11 20.63
C VAL A 405 -14.77 -2.56 21.41
N PRO A 406 -14.69 -2.93 22.71
CA PRO A 406 -15.88 -3.21 23.51
C PRO A 406 -16.78 -1.99 23.69
N TRP A 407 -16.22 -0.80 23.91
CA TRP A 407 -16.96 0.45 24.06
C TRP A 407 -17.78 0.76 22.80
N PHE A 408 -17.16 0.70 21.63
CA PHE A 408 -17.86 0.90 20.37
C PHE A 408 -18.94 -0.18 20.14
N SER A 409 -18.64 -1.42 20.42
CA SER A 409 -19.57 -2.54 20.18
C SER A 409 -20.81 -2.48 21.07
N VAL A 410 -20.69 -2.01 22.32
CA VAL A 410 -21.78 -2.02 23.30
C VAL A 410 -22.48 -0.68 23.39
N VAL A 411 -21.77 0.44 23.20
CA VAL A 411 -22.31 1.78 23.41
C VAL A 411 -22.43 2.53 22.09
N VAL A 412 -21.32 2.81 21.38
CA VAL A 412 -21.33 3.75 20.26
C VAL A 412 -22.13 3.21 19.08
N ILE A 413 -21.90 1.97 18.66
CA ILE A 413 -22.58 1.39 17.49
C ILE A 413 -24.08 1.21 17.76
N PRO A 414 -24.55 0.61 18.87
CA PRO A 414 -26.00 0.54 19.17
C PRO A 414 -26.65 1.92 19.28
N LEU A 415 -25.98 2.89 19.91
CA LEU A 415 -26.47 4.26 20.02
C LEU A 415 -26.56 4.93 18.64
N THR A 416 -25.57 4.73 17.77
CA THR A 416 -25.59 5.22 16.38
C THR A 416 -26.85 4.72 15.65
N PHE A 417 -27.17 3.43 15.76
CA PHE A 417 -28.36 2.87 15.13
C PHE A 417 -29.65 3.36 15.77
N ALA A 418 -29.70 3.49 17.09
CA ALA A 418 -30.84 4.02 17.79
C ALA A 418 -31.13 5.48 17.36
N VAL A 419 -30.09 6.30 17.31
CA VAL A 419 -30.17 7.70 16.85
C VAL A 419 -30.65 7.76 15.41
N MET A 420 -30.05 6.94 14.51
CA MET A 420 -30.47 6.90 13.10
C MET A 420 -31.94 6.48 12.93
N LEU A 421 -32.40 5.46 13.67
CA LEU A 421 -33.78 5.00 13.62
C LEU A 421 -34.74 6.06 14.14
N MET A 422 -34.44 6.64 15.29
CA MET A 422 -35.27 7.69 15.88
C MET A 422 -35.32 8.93 14.99
N TRP A 423 -34.19 9.33 14.44
CA TRP A 423 -34.07 10.46 13.52
C TRP A 423 -34.87 10.21 12.23
N GLY A 424 -34.75 9.02 11.62
CA GLY A 424 -35.48 8.66 10.41
C GLY A 424 -36.99 8.57 10.63
N LEU A 425 -37.43 8.01 11.77
CA LEU A 425 -38.85 7.95 12.13
C LEU A 425 -39.41 9.35 12.40
N ALA A 426 -38.69 10.20 13.11
CA ALA A 426 -39.09 11.56 13.36
C ALA A 426 -39.22 12.39 12.07
N ASP A 427 -38.23 12.26 11.17
CA ASP A 427 -38.25 12.93 9.86
C ASP A 427 -39.45 12.47 9.01
N LEU A 428 -39.76 11.18 9.02
CA LEU A 428 -40.89 10.61 8.29
C LEU A 428 -42.25 11.12 8.87
N MET A 429 -42.39 11.10 10.20
CA MET A 429 -43.62 11.52 10.85
C MET A 429 -43.87 13.02 10.72
N LEU A 430 -42.84 13.85 10.94
CA LEU A 430 -42.93 15.30 10.90
C LEU A 430 -43.13 15.83 9.48
N SER A 431 -42.50 15.20 8.49
CA SER A 431 -42.73 15.54 7.09
C SER A 431 -44.16 15.25 6.62
N SER A 432 -44.82 14.24 7.19
CA SER A 432 -46.21 13.90 6.88
C SER A 432 -47.23 14.86 7.50
N ILE A 433 -46.85 15.59 8.54
CA ILE A 433 -47.70 16.54 9.28
C ILE A 433 -47.39 18.01 8.91
N GLY A 434 -46.39 18.26 8.05
CA GLY A 434 -45.99 19.61 7.65
C GLY A 434 -45.29 20.42 8.73
N LEU A 435 -44.84 19.78 9.81
CA LEU A 435 -44.10 20.42 10.89
C LEU A 435 -42.60 20.38 10.57
N SER A 436 -41.93 21.52 10.73
CA SER A 436 -40.48 21.62 10.63
C SER A 436 -39.82 20.79 11.74
N SER A 437 -38.80 20.05 11.38
CA SER A 437 -38.03 19.07 12.14
C SER A 437 -37.94 19.26 13.66
N LEU A 438 -38.30 18.21 14.41
CA LEU A 438 -37.96 18.08 15.83
C LEU A 438 -36.43 18.17 15.98
N SER A 439 -35.98 19.03 16.87
CA SER A 439 -34.51 19.15 17.09
C SER A 439 -33.97 17.86 17.70
N MET A 440 -33.25 17.10 16.90
CA MET A 440 -32.55 15.89 17.36
C MET A 440 -31.19 16.21 18.01
N ALA A 441 -30.93 17.50 18.26
CA ALA A 441 -29.67 17.96 18.87
C ALA A 441 -29.30 17.20 20.16
N PRO A 442 -30.25 16.89 21.10
CA PRO A 442 -29.89 16.13 22.31
C PRO A 442 -29.38 14.72 22.02
N LEU A 443 -29.97 14.03 21.05
CA LEU A 443 -29.53 12.66 20.68
C LEU A 443 -28.19 12.67 19.93
N LEU A 444 -27.99 13.66 19.07
CA LEU A 444 -26.72 13.84 18.37
C LEU A 444 -25.60 14.25 19.34
N SER A 445 -25.88 15.11 20.33
CA SER A 445 -24.93 15.48 21.37
C SER A 445 -24.58 14.29 22.30
N LEU A 446 -25.54 13.40 22.55
CA LEU A 446 -25.28 12.16 23.29
C LEU A 446 -24.33 11.23 22.52
N LEU A 447 -24.50 11.11 21.21
CA LEU A 447 -23.61 10.32 20.37
C LEU A 447 -22.23 10.96 20.28
N ASP A 448 -22.15 12.29 20.14
CA ASP A 448 -20.90 13.04 20.19
C ASP A 448 -20.14 12.80 21.51
N SER A 449 -20.85 12.85 22.64
CA SER A 449 -20.30 12.55 23.97
C SER A 449 -19.82 11.10 24.11
N ALA A 450 -20.48 10.15 23.42
CA ALA A 450 -20.06 8.75 23.43
C ALA A 450 -18.78 8.50 22.59
N ILE A 451 -18.51 9.34 21.58
CA ILE A 451 -17.28 9.29 20.76
C ILE A 451 -16.14 10.04 21.45
N MET A 452 -16.43 11.08 22.22
CA MET A 452 -15.47 11.98 22.86
C MET A 452 -14.33 11.26 23.63
N PRO A 453 -14.54 10.16 24.39
CA PRO A 453 -13.46 9.48 25.08
C PRO A 453 -12.34 9.00 24.14
N LEU A 454 -12.68 8.58 22.93
CA LEU A 454 -11.70 8.19 21.91
C LEU A 454 -10.93 9.40 21.42
N THR A 455 -11.61 10.46 20.98
CA THR A 455 -10.96 11.64 20.38
C THR A 455 -10.17 12.46 21.42
N ALA A 456 -10.64 12.57 22.66
CA ALA A 456 -9.90 13.18 23.76
C ALA A 456 -8.58 12.45 24.06
N SER A 457 -8.52 11.13 23.82
CA SER A 457 -7.30 10.36 24.01
C SER A 457 -6.24 10.60 22.94
N PHE A 458 -6.57 11.23 21.80
CA PHE A 458 -5.63 11.49 20.71
C PHE A 458 -4.55 12.52 21.09
N SER A 459 -4.90 13.53 21.89
CA SER A 459 -3.94 14.52 22.37
C SER A 459 -2.88 13.88 23.27
N LEU A 460 -3.30 12.99 24.17
CA LEU A 460 -2.40 12.22 25.01
C LEU A 460 -1.50 11.31 24.15
N LEU A 461 -2.09 10.63 23.17
CA LEU A 461 -1.34 9.73 22.27
C LEU A 461 -0.30 10.50 21.45
N GLY A 462 -0.62 11.73 21.00
CA GLY A 462 0.30 12.59 20.25
C GLY A 462 1.55 12.98 21.04
N SER A 463 1.44 13.09 22.37
CA SER A 463 2.58 13.39 23.26
C SER A 463 3.45 12.18 23.63
N LEU A 464 2.96 10.95 23.35
CA LEU A 464 3.70 9.74 23.68
C LEU A 464 4.77 9.44 22.61
N PRO A 465 5.97 8.94 23.03
CA PRO A 465 6.98 8.50 22.10
C PRO A 465 6.51 7.24 21.35
N LEU A 466 7.05 7.02 20.16
CA LEU A 466 6.79 5.80 19.36
C LEU A 466 5.29 5.55 19.05
N ASN A 467 4.49 6.62 18.95
CA ASN A 467 3.07 6.50 18.61
C ASN A 467 2.82 5.90 17.21
N TRP A 468 3.78 6.03 16.33
CA TRP A 468 3.84 5.32 15.06
C TRP A 468 5.27 4.87 14.77
N VAL A 469 5.47 3.59 14.56
CA VAL A 469 6.78 3.01 14.23
C VAL A 469 6.77 2.57 12.78
N ALA A 470 7.56 3.25 11.96
CA ALA A 470 7.80 2.81 10.58
C ALA A 470 8.50 1.44 10.60
N LEU A 471 7.98 0.50 9.85
CA LEU A 471 8.51 -0.86 9.78
C LEU A 471 9.15 -1.08 8.42
N PRO A 472 10.49 -1.09 8.32
CA PRO A 472 11.16 -1.44 7.09
C PRO A 472 10.71 -2.81 6.59
N ALA A 473 10.57 -2.96 5.28
CA ALA A 473 9.97 -4.17 4.74
C ALA A 473 10.79 -5.43 5.01
N ASN A 474 12.12 -5.32 5.02
CA ASN A 474 13.00 -6.43 5.40
C ASN A 474 12.70 -6.92 6.81
N VAL A 475 12.45 -6.02 7.76
CA VAL A 475 12.07 -6.36 9.14
C VAL A 475 10.70 -7.01 9.19
N ALA A 476 9.70 -6.45 8.47
CA ALA A 476 8.36 -7.03 8.41
C ALA A 476 8.37 -8.44 7.81
N VAL A 477 9.10 -8.63 6.73
CA VAL A 477 9.26 -9.95 6.08
C VAL A 477 10.03 -10.92 6.99
N ALA A 478 11.10 -10.45 7.66
CA ALA A 478 11.85 -11.26 8.62
C ALA A 478 10.96 -11.78 9.76
N LEU A 479 10.09 -10.91 10.30
CA LEU A 479 9.15 -11.30 11.35
C LEU A 479 8.12 -12.33 10.87
N ILE A 480 7.66 -12.24 9.62
CA ILE A 480 6.76 -13.24 9.02
C ILE A 480 7.47 -14.59 8.89
N PHE A 481 8.70 -14.58 8.37
CA PHE A 481 9.48 -15.82 8.30
C PHE A 481 9.75 -16.43 9.69
N ALA A 482 10.03 -15.60 10.70
CA ALA A 482 10.19 -16.06 12.07
C ALA A 482 8.91 -16.70 12.63
N LEU A 483 7.74 -16.10 12.38
CA LEU A 483 6.45 -16.66 12.80
C LEU A 483 6.11 -17.96 12.07
N LEU A 484 6.33 -18.00 10.76
CA LEU A 484 6.12 -19.21 9.96
C LEU A 484 7.09 -20.33 10.39
N GLY A 485 8.36 -19.99 10.61
CA GLY A 485 9.37 -20.92 11.15
C GLY A 485 8.97 -21.47 12.51
N GLY A 486 8.57 -20.61 13.43
CA GLY A 486 8.08 -21.01 14.75
C GLY A 486 6.81 -21.88 14.70
N PHE A 487 5.92 -21.60 13.76
CA PHE A 487 4.72 -22.41 13.52
C PHE A 487 5.07 -23.80 12.97
N LEU A 488 5.95 -23.87 11.96
CA LEU A 488 6.42 -25.13 11.39
C LEU A 488 7.18 -25.97 12.42
N LEU A 489 8.03 -25.34 13.24
CA LEU A 489 8.70 -26.01 14.37
C LEU A 489 7.70 -26.62 15.33
N ARG A 490 6.64 -25.89 15.65
CA ARG A 490 5.59 -26.41 16.53
C ARG A 490 4.85 -27.60 15.91
N LEU A 491 4.59 -27.59 14.60
CA LEU A 491 3.99 -28.71 13.88
C LEU A 491 4.93 -29.93 13.89
N LEU A 492 6.21 -29.72 13.60
CA LEU A 492 7.22 -30.76 13.64
C LEU A 492 7.36 -31.37 15.06
N TYR A 493 7.43 -30.51 16.06
CA TYR A 493 7.46 -30.97 17.47
C TYR A 493 6.23 -31.80 17.84
N ALA A 494 5.04 -31.36 17.42
CA ALA A 494 3.78 -32.07 17.69
C ALA A 494 3.66 -33.40 16.93
N SER A 495 4.35 -33.54 15.78
CA SER A 495 4.31 -34.75 14.97
C SER A 495 5.44 -35.75 15.32
N ILE A 496 6.63 -35.22 15.64
CA ILE A 496 7.83 -36.05 15.86
C ILE A 496 7.84 -36.65 17.27
N ILE A 497 7.43 -35.94 18.30
CA ILE A 497 7.47 -36.45 19.68
C ILE A 497 6.54 -37.66 19.89
N PRO A 498 5.26 -37.65 19.45
CA PRO A 498 4.43 -38.82 19.51
C PRO A 498 4.99 -40.01 18.73
N ALA A 499 5.59 -39.75 17.56
CA ALA A 499 6.20 -40.78 16.73
C ALA A 499 7.47 -41.37 17.38
N LEU A 500 8.30 -40.56 18.01
CA LEU A 500 9.50 -40.99 18.71
C LEU A 500 9.16 -41.77 20.00
N THR A 501 8.13 -41.35 20.73
CA THR A 501 7.64 -42.07 21.92
C THR A 501 7.02 -43.40 21.53
N MET A 502 6.26 -43.47 20.44
CA MET A 502 5.69 -44.71 19.92
C MET A 502 6.80 -45.63 19.39
N HIS A 503 7.82 -45.12 18.72
CA HIS A 503 8.94 -45.91 18.23
C HIS A 503 9.85 -46.43 19.37
N ALA A 504 10.04 -45.64 20.43
CA ALA A 504 10.77 -46.06 21.63
C ALA A 504 9.99 -47.12 22.41
N PHE A 505 8.67 -47.02 22.42
CA PHE A 505 7.78 -48.02 23.02
C PHE A 505 7.79 -49.35 22.22
N LEU A 506 7.69 -49.26 20.89
CA LEU A 506 7.71 -50.45 20.01
C LEU A 506 9.08 -51.16 19.98
N ASN A 507 10.16 -50.45 20.22
CA ASN A 507 11.51 -51.01 20.22
C ASN A 507 11.99 -51.48 21.59
N GLY A 508 11.10 -51.59 22.57
CA GLY A 508 11.39 -52.17 23.89
C GLY A 508 12.43 -51.42 24.75
N ARG A 509 12.73 -50.14 24.41
CA ARG A 509 13.68 -49.29 25.15
C ARG A 509 13.07 -48.60 26.35
N VAL A 510 11.77 -48.77 26.57
CA VAL A 510 11.07 -48.27 27.75
C VAL A 510 10.47 -49.50 28.46
N HIS A 511 11.17 -50.04 29.44
CA HIS A 511 10.62 -51.05 30.32
C HIS A 511 9.63 -50.36 31.28
N PRO A 512 8.45 -50.92 31.50
CA PRO A 512 7.59 -50.46 32.59
C PRO A 512 8.32 -50.70 33.92
N VAL A 513 8.54 -49.63 34.67
CA VAL A 513 9.09 -49.75 36.05
C VAL A 513 8.02 -50.39 36.90
N PRO A 514 8.27 -51.60 37.52
CA PRO A 514 7.32 -52.20 38.45
C PRO A 514 7.26 -51.35 39.71
N LEU A 515 6.09 -50.87 40.04
CA LEU A 515 5.82 -50.28 41.35
C LEU A 515 5.97 -51.35 42.45
N LYS A 516 7.05 -51.27 43.20
CA LYS A 516 7.20 -52.08 44.46
C LYS A 516 6.23 -51.50 45.47
N GLY A 517 5.31 -52.38 45.97
CA GLY A 517 4.51 -52.14 47.16
C GLY A 517 3.02 -51.91 46.90
N ALA A 518 2.28 -52.89 46.55
CA ALA A 518 0.86 -53.04 46.93
C ALA A 518 0.59 -54.49 47.25
N GLU A 519 0.37 -54.77 48.55
CA GLU A 519 -0.17 -56.00 49.03
C GLU A 519 -1.59 -56.24 48.55
N SER A 520 -1.89 -57.47 48.33
CA SER A 520 -3.14 -58.01 47.87
C SER A 520 -4.34 -57.60 48.74
N ASP A 521 -5.34 -56.96 48.13
CA ASP A 521 -6.73 -57.24 48.45
C ASP A 521 -7.59 -57.17 47.18
N GLY A 522 -8.32 -58.21 46.94
CA GLY A 522 -9.13 -58.44 45.79
C GLY A 522 -10.43 -57.63 45.82
N SER A 523 -10.81 -57.21 44.66
CA SER A 523 -12.07 -56.64 44.25
C SER A 523 -11.96 -55.09 43.83
N ALA A 524 -11.91 -54.90 42.61
CA ALA A 524 -12.73 -53.92 41.86
C ALA A 524 -12.07 -53.56 40.49
N TRP A 525 -12.74 -53.88 39.46
CA TRP A 525 -12.47 -53.34 38.10
C TRP A 525 -12.79 -51.84 38.11
N GLY A 526 -11.77 -51.00 38.09
CA GLY A 526 -11.90 -49.57 38.06
C GLY A 526 -10.72 -48.95 37.34
N ASN A 527 -10.99 -48.33 36.21
CA ASN A 527 -10.22 -47.37 35.42
C ASN A 527 -8.80 -47.04 35.90
N SER A 528 -7.81 -47.73 35.38
CA SER A 528 -6.40 -47.35 35.53
C SER A 528 -6.08 -46.19 34.60
N THR A 529 -6.15 -44.97 35.10
CA THR A 529 -5.49 -43.83 34.45
C THR A 529 -3.98 -44.03 34.54
N THR A 530 -3.38 -44.48 33.45
CA THR A 530 -1.92 -44.49 33.27
C THR A 530 -1.38 -43.08 33.42
N LYS A 531 -0.77 -42.78 34.58
CA LYS A 531 0.11 -41.61 34.73
C LYS A 531 1.32 -41.85 33.84
N VAL A 532 1.34 -41.13 32.70
CA VAL A 532 2.50 -41.08 31.83
C VAL A 532 3.66 -40.49 32.64
N ALA A 533 4.71 -41.30 32.82
CA ALA A 533 5.96 -40.87 33.44
C ALA A 533 6.50 -39.64 32.69
N ARG A 534 6.87 -38.62 33.45
CA ARG A 534 7.59 -37.45 32.88
C ARG A 534 8.88 -37.98 32.29
N VAL A 535 9.00 -37.90 30.98
CA VAL A 535 10.28 -37.95 30.29
C VAL A 535 11.01 -36.63 30.58
N SER A 536 11.73 -36.61 31.71
CA SER A 536 12.71 -35.58 32.00
C SER A 536 13.92 -35.85 31.11
N ASP A 537 14.40 -34.79 30.44
CA ASP A 537 15.65 -34.73 29.71
C ASP A 537 15.68 -35.47 28.37
N ALA A 538 14.75 -35.16 27.47
CA ALA A 538 15.01 -35.32 26.06
C ALA A 538 16.03 -34.22 25.66
N LYS A 539 17.31 -34.56 25.65
CA LYS A 539 18.35 -33.73 24.97
C LYS A 539 17.80 -33.37 23.62
N LEU A 540 17.61 -32.07 23.40
CA LEU A 540 17.25 -31.58 22.07
C LEU A 540 18.22 -32.22 21.08
N SER A 541 17.73 -33.08 20.18
CA SER A 541 18.62 -33.71 19.23
C SER A 541 19.29 -32.67 18.41
N VAL A 542 20.57 -32.80 18.08
CA VAL A 542 21.34 -31.87 17.22
C VAL A 542 20.57 -31.58 15.93
N SER A 543 19.83 -32.56 15.42
CA SER A 543 18.93 -32.43 14.29
C SER A 543 17.81 -31.39 14.48
N ALA A 544 17.20 -31.32 15.68
CA ALA A 544 16.17 -30.33 15.96
C ALA A 544 16.76 -28.90 15.99
N VAL A 545 17.95 -28.75 16.55
CA VAL A 545 18.64 -27.44 16.59
C VAL A 545 19.01 -26.99 15.16
N ILE A 546 19.47 -27.89 14.32
CA ILE A 546 19.77 -27.59 12.91
C ILE A 546 18.51 -27.17 12.15
N VAL A 547 17.40 -27.90 12.31
CA VAL A 547 16.13 -27.53 11.67
C VAL A 547 15.63 -26.17 12.15
N VAL A 548 15.73 -25.88 13.46
CA VAL A 548 15.42 -24.55 14.02
C VAL A 548 16.29 -23.47 13.38
N GLY A 549 17.59 -23.70 13.28
CA GLY A 549 18.54 -22.78 12.66
C GLY A 549 18.19 -22.50 11.21
N ILE A 550 17.91 -23.52 10.42
CA ILE A 550 17.55 -23.39 9.00
C ILE A 550 16.24 -22.60 8.83
N LEU A 551 15.23 -22.85 9.67
CA LEU A 551 13.94 -22.15 9.56
C LEU A 551 14.00 -20.70 10.03
N LEU A 552 14.90 -20.35 10.95
CA LEU A 552 15.08 -18.98 11.43
C LEU A 552 16.17 -18.20 10.67
N LEU A 553 17.03 -18.88 9.91
CA LEU A 553 18.12 -18.28 9.16
C LEU A 553 17.66 -17.15 8.21
N PRO A 554 16.59 -17.28 7.42
CA PRO A 554 16.11 -16.20 6.56
C PRO A 554 15.74 -14.96 7.36
N SER A 555 15.11 -15.13 8.53
CA SER A 555 14.76 -14.01 9.40
C SER A 555 16.00 -13.31 9.93
N LEU A 556 16.98 -14.06 10.36
CA LEU A 556 18.26 -13.53 10.87
C LEU A 556 19.01 -12.79 9.78
N LEU A 557 19.13 -13.37 8.58
CA LEU A 557 19.78 -12.74 7.43
C LEU A 557 19.12 -11.42 7.05
N LEU A 558 17.77 -11.39 7.00
CA LEU A 558 17.02 -10.17 6.71
C LEU A 558 17.18 -9.09 7.79
N LEU A 559 17.34 -9.46 9.05
CA LEU A 559 17.59 -8.51 10.14
C LEU A 559 19.02 -7.98 10.12
N LEU A 560 19.98 -8.75 9.60
CA LEU A 560 21.36 -8.33 9.47
C LEU A 560 21.60 -7.46 8.24
N THR A 561 20.73 -7.46 7.24
CA THR A 561 20.92 -6.69 5.99
C THR A 561 21.21 -5.20 6.22
N PRO A 562 20.59 -4.45 7.15
CA PRO A 562 20.93 -3.04 7.36
C PRO A 562 22.36 -2.85 7.91
N ARG A 563 22.83 -3.77 8.77
CA ARG A 563 24.21 -3.74 9.29
C ARG A 563 25.23 -4.10 8.22
N LEU A 564 24.91 -5.05 7.37
CA LEU A 564 25.77 -5.42 6.23
C LEU A 564 25.82 -4.30 5.19
N ALA A 565 24.74 -3.55 5.01
CA ALA A 565 24.71 -2.40 4.10
C ALA A 565 25.71 -1.29 4.50
N GLN A 566 26.08 -1.18 5.78
CA GLN A 566 27.10 -0.22 6.24
C GLN A 566 28.50 -0.58 5.74
N TYR A 567 28.75 -1.83 5.39
CA TYR A 567 30.01 -2.29 4.84
C TYR A 567 29.97 -2.41 3.31
N ASP A 568 28.80 -2.14 2.70
CA ASP A 568 28.63 -2.21 1.25
C ASP A 568 29.39 -1.05 0.58
N LYS A 569 30.30 -1.35 -0.31
CA LYS A 569 31.03 -0.36 -1.10
C LYS A 569 30.18 0.25 -2.20
N ARG A 570 29.06 -0.38 -2.54
CA ARG A 570 28.13 0.09 -3.56
C ARG A 570 27.43 1.36 -3.11
N TRP A 571 27.09 2.18 -4.07
CA TRP A 571 26.22 3.32 -3.88
C TRP A 571 25.18 3.36 -4.98
N ALA A 572 24.13 4.10 -4.79
CA ALA A 572 23.02 4.16 -5.74
C ALA A 572 22.44 5.56 -5.84
N LEU A 573 22.08 5.94 -7.07
CA LEU A 573 21.20 7.06 -7.37
C LEU A 573 19.79 6.52 -7.58
N HIS A 574 18.80 7.12 -6.93
CA HIS A 574 17.39 6.85 -7.12
C HIS A 574 16.69 8.11 -7.60
N LEU A 575 16.22 8.11 -8.85
CA LEU A 575 15.36 9.15 -9.38
C LEU A 575 13.92 8.74 -9.12
N LEU A 576 13.25 9.48 -8.23
CA LEU A 576 11.90 9.15 -7.79
C LEU A 576 10.86 9.64 -8.81
N ASP A 577 9.82 8.85 -9.02
CA ASP A 577 8.66 9.26 -9.80
C ASP A 577 7.76 10.15 -8.93
N VAL A 578 7.99 11.45 -9.01
CA VAL A 578 7.19 12.49 -8.35
C VAL A 578 6.19 13.16 -9.30
N GLY A 579 5.85 12.46 -10.39
CA GLY A 579 5.03 13.05 -11.47
C GLY A 579 5.81 14.08 -12.24
N GLN A 580 5.27 15.31 -12.41
CA GLN A 580 6.04 16.42 -12.93
C GLN A 580 6.80 17.06 -11.78
N GLY A 581 8.14 17.10 -11.90
CA GLY A 581 9.05 17.61 -10.89
C GLY A 581 10.27 16.72 -10.69
N LEU A 582 11.16 17.11 -9.82
CA LEU A 582 12.41 16.41 -9.54
C LEU A 582 12.54 16.01 -8.08
N SER A 583 12.97 14.80 -7.85
CA SER A 583 13.54 14.35 -6.57
C SER A 583 14.49 13.18 -6.83
N ALA A 584 15.75 13.40 -6.54
CA ALA A 584 16.79 12.39 -6.65
C ALA A 584 17.40 12.11 -5.27
N VAL A 585 17.67 10.85 -4.99
CA VAL A 585 18.24 10.40 -3.71
C VAL A 585 19.49 9.58 -3.97
N VAL A 586 20.61 9.99 -3.43
CA VAL A 586 21.85 9.20 -3.44
C VAL A 586 22.00 8.51 -2.09
N ILE A 587 22.18 7.20 -2.12
CA ILE A 587 22.31 6.37 -0.92
C ILE A 587 23.67 5.67 -0.92
N LYS A 588 24.39 5.77 0.20
CA LYS A 588 25.60 5.00 0.48
C LYS A 588 25.71 4.70 1.97
N GLN A 589 26.03 3.46 2.34
CA GLN A 589 26.28 3.02 3.72
C GLN A 589 25.16 3.40 4.72
N GLY A 590 23.89 3.37 4.27
CA GLY A 590 22.74 3.66 5.11
C GLY A 590 22.46 5.14 5.36
N ARG A 591 23.18 6.04 4.70
CA ARG A 591 22.98 7.50 4.72
C ARG A 591 22.53 8.00 3.37
N ALA A 592 21.92 9.18 3.34
CA ALA A 592 21.35 9.73 2.11
C ALA A 592 21.71 11.20 1.88
N VAL A 593 21.80 11.54 0.60
CA VAL A 593 21.78 12.91 0.06
C VAL A 593 20.53 13.04 -0.79
N VAL A 594 19.75 14.07 -0.57
CA VAL A 594 18.53 14.35 -1.35
C VAL A 594 18.77 15.59 -2.21
N TYR A 595 18.38 15.51 -3.47
CA TYR A 595 18.37 16.61 -4.42
C TYR A 595 16.95 16.83 -4.89
N ASP A 596 16.36 17.96 -4.53
CA ASP A 596 14.96 18.33 -4.69
C ASP A 596 13.93 17.39 -4.01
N THR A 597 12.73 17.87 -3.81
CA THR A 597 11.72 17.21 -3.01
C THR A 597 10.40 16.97 -3.73
N GLY A 598 10.30 17.43 -5.00
CA GLY A 598 9.06 17.42 -5.76
C GLY A 598 8.02 18.41 -5.26
N ALA A 599 6.89 18.45 -5.95
CA ALA A 599 5.84 19.44 -5.74
C ALA A 599 5.05 19.22 -4.45
N ALA A 600 4.49 20.32 -3.93
CA ALA A 600 3.43 20.32 -2.93
C ALA A 600 2.19 21.05 -3.47
N PHE A 601 1.00 20.63 -3.01
CA PHE A 601 -0.28 21.20 -3.41
C PHE A 601 -1.15 21.46 -2.19
N GLY A 602 -1.32 22.71 -1.86
CA GLY A 602 -1.98 23.13 -0.63
C GLY A 602 -1.25 22.63 0.63
N SER A 603 -1.92 22.65 1.77
CA SER A 603 -1.36 22.19 3.05
C SER A 603 -1.36 20.67 3.22
N GLN A 604 -2.04 19.94 2.35
CA GLN A 604 -2.34 18.53 2.59
C GLN A 604 -1.48 17.56 1.79
N PHE A 605 -1.01 17.94 0.60
CA PHE A 605 -0.29 17.05 -0.29
C PHE A 605 1.12 17.56 -0.60
N SER A 606 2.12 16.72 -0.37
CA SER A 606 3.50 16.94 -0.79
C SER A 606 4.10 15.61 -1.24
N TYR A 607 4.85 15.62 -2.34
CA TYR A 607 5.63 14.45 -2.74
C TYR A 607 6.71 14.08 -1.71
N ALA A 608 7.26 15.04 -0.98
CA ALA A 608 8.13 14.72 0.16
C ALA A 608 7.41 13.80 1.17
N LYS A 609 6.18 14.16 1.59
CA LYS A 609 5.38 13.40 2.57
C LYS A 609 4.99 12.01 2.06
N TYR A 610 4.59 11.89 0.79
CA TYR A 610 3.96 10.67 0.27
C TYR A 610 4.88 9.82 -0.61
N THR A 611 6.06 10.32 -1.00
CA THR A 611 7.00 9.60 -1.87
C THR A 611 8.40 9.56 -1.28
N VAL A 612 9.03 10.73 -1.01
CA VAL A 612 10.45 10.78 -0.62
C VAL A 612 10.66 10.16 0.77
N ILE A 613 9.92 10.62 1.77
CA ILE A 613 10.02 10.09 3.15
C ILE A 613 9.69 8.59 3.20
N PRO A 614 8.58 8.09 2.62
CA PRO A 614 8.30 6.66 2.56
C PRO A 614 9.39 5.84 1.85
N PHE A 615 10.01 6.40 0.81
CA PHE A 615 11.13 5.77 0.13
C PHE A 615 12.35 5.65 1.05
N LEU A 616 12.75 6.74 1.71
CA LEU A 616 13.86 6.74 2.67
C LEU A 616 13.62 5.75 3.81
N GLN A 617 12.43 5.76 4.39
CA GLN A 617 12.03 4.81 5.45
C GLN A 617 12.06 3.36 4.95
N ARG A 618 11.62 3.11 3.71
CA ARG A 618 11.68 1.78 3.10
C ARG A 618 13.11 1.28 2.91
N GLN A 619 14.04 2.18 2.59
CA GLN A 619 15.47 1.89 2.47
C GLN A 619 16.17 1.79 3.84
N GLY A 620 15.46 2.08 4.94
CA GLY A 620 16.00 2.05 6.29
C GLY A 620 16.89 3.26 6.61
N ILE A 621 16.76 4.36 5.87
CA ILE A 621 17.49 5.60 6.09
C ILE A 621 16.91 6.32 7.30
N THR A 622 17.75 6.56 8.29
CA THR A 622 17.41 7.30 9.52
C THR A 622 17.91 8.73 9.51
N GLU A 623 18.90 9.03 8.68
CA GLU A 623 19.54 10.35 8.57
C GLU A 623 19.73 10.74 7.11
N VAL A 624 19.41 12.00 6.81
CA VAL A 624 19.71 12.66 5.56
C VAL A 624 20.80 13.70 5.84
N ASP A 625 21.96 13.56 5.21
CA ASP A 625 23.09 14.44 5.46
C ASP A 625 22.96 15.78 4.77
N PHE A 626 22.56 15.75 3.49
CA PHE A 626 22.39 16.93 2.67
C PHE A 626 21.03 16.93 1.98
N LEU A 627 20.41 18.11 1.94
CA LEU A 627 19.31 18.45 1.05
C LEU A 627 19.75 19.58 0.13
N PHE A 628 19.94 19.29 -1.14
CA PHE A 628 20.15 20.29 -2.16
C PHE A 628 18.80 20.69 -2.74
N LEU A 629 18.47 21.99 -2.72
CA LEU A 629 17.32 22.54 -3.43
C LEU A 629 17.84 23.31 -4.61
N SER A 630 17.49 22.84 -5.80
CA SER A 630 18.03 23.41 -7.04
C SER A 630 17.63 24.88 -7.23
N HIS A 631 16.32 25.14 -7.16
CA HIS A 631 15.71 26.47 -7.25
C HIS A 631 14.33 26.49 -6.61
N GLY A 632 13.64 27.65 -6.65
CA GLY A 632 12.43 27.89 -5.84
C GLY A 632 11.13 27.37 -6.42
N ASP A 633 11.11 26.75 -7.59
CA ASP A 633 9.87 26.29 -8.20
C ASP A 633 9.23 25.16 -7.40
N ASN A 634 7.91 25.15 -7.36
CA ASN A 634 7.15 24.24 -6.52
C ASN A 634 7.43 22.77 -6.82
N ASP A 635 7.71 22.41 -8.06
CA ASP A 635 7.98 21.04 -8.46
C ASP A 635 9.41 20.55 -8.12
N HIS A 636 10.21 21.41 -7.49
CA HIS A 636 11.54 21.13 -6.94
C HIS A 636 11.58 21.30 -5.42
N ALA A 637 11.26 22.49 -4.91
CA ALA A 637 11.38 22.84 -3.50
C ALA A 637 10.08 22.66 -2.68
N GLY A 638 8.96 22.34 -3.32
CA GLY A 638 7.63 22.38 -2.69
C GLY A 638 7.48 21.50 -1.45
N GLY A 639 8.27 20.44 -1.32
CA GLY A 639 8.24 19.54 -0.18
C GLY A 639 9.32 19.74 0.88
N ALA A 640 10.17 20.76 0.74
CA ALA A 640 11.37 20.94 1.55
C ALA A 640 11.10 20.99 3.06
N ASP A 641 10.16 21.82 3.51
CA ASP A 641 9.83 21.97 4.93
C ASP A 641 9.40 20.65 5.59
N VAL A 642 8.66 19.82 4.84
CA VAL A 642 8.20 18.52 5.34
C VAL A 642 9.39 17.57 5.53
N LEU A 643 10.35 17.57 4.62
CA LEU A 643 11.55 16.74 4.72
C LEU A 643 12.44 17.21 5.88
N ILE A 644 12.68 18.51 5.99
CA ILE A 644 13.51 19.12 7.03
C ILE A 644 12.89 18.87 8.41
N SER A 645 11.58 19.01 8.56
CA SER A 645 10.90 18.71 9.83
C SER A 645 11.05 17.25 10.27
N MET A 646 11.14 16.32 9.32
CA MET A 646 11.31 14.90 9.61
C MET A 646 12.77 14.51 9.89
N TYR A 647 13.72 15.18 9.22
CA TYR A 647 15.18 14.94 9.33
C TYR A 647 15.89 16.22 9.77
N ALA A 648 15.71 16.59 11.05
CA ALA A 648 16.11 17.88 11.61
C ALA A 648 17.62 18.20 11.54
N HIS A 649 18.49 17.20 11.33
CA HIS A 649 19.94 17.38 11.25
C HIS A 649 20.47 17.51 9.82
N THR A 650 19.58 17.63 8.84
CA THR A 650 19.93 17.76 7.42
C THR A 650 20.58 19.11 7.15
N GLN A 651 21.75 19.13 6.52
CA GLN A 651 22.35 20.34 5.96
C GLN A 651 21.62 20.74 4.68
N VAL A 652 21.02 21.91 4.67
CA VAL A 652 20.33 22.45 3.50
C VAL A 652 21.31 23.28 2.67
N VAL A 653 21.38 23.02 1.37
CA VAL A 653 22.21 23.75 0.40
C VAL A 653 21.28 24.38 -0.63
N THR A 654 21.19 25.68 -0.64
CA THR A 654 20.26 26.40 -1.53
C THR A 654 20.58 27.90 -1.57
N ASP A 655 20.14 28.57 -2.62
CA ASP A 655 20.10 30.05 -2.68
C ASP A 655 18.73 30.62 -2.27
N LEU A 656 17.81 29.77 -1.87
CA LEU A 656 16.52 30.19 -1.33
C LEU A 656 16.68 30.72 0.11
N ASP A 657 15.76 31.57 0.52
CA ASP A 657 15.72 32.08 1.91
C ASP A 657 15.33 30.95 2.87
N HIS A 658 16.34 30.32 3.44
CA HIS A 658 16.17 29.27 4.45
C HIS A 658 17.20 29.47 5.58
N PRO A 659 16.76 29.50 6.86
CA PRO A 659 17.65 29.69 8.01
C PRO A 659 18.77 28.65 8.07
N GLY A 660 20.00 29.09 8.09
CA GLY A 660 21.17 28.21 8.23
C GLY A 660 21.55 27.45 6.95
N ALA A 661 20.96 27.78 5.80
CA ALA A 661 21.33 27.17 4.53
C ALA A 661 22.73 27.56 4.07
N ILE A 662 23.41 26.62 3.43
CA ILE A 662 24.67 26.84 2.72
C ILE A 662 24.34 27.36 1.32
N ALA A 663 24.94 28.46 0.91
CA ALA A 663 24.70 29.02 -0.42
C ALA A 663 25.23 28.11 -1.54
N CYS A 664 24.54 28.09 -2.66
CA CYS A 664 24.92 27.36 -3.87
C CYS A 664 26.12 27.99 -4.57
N ARG A 665 27.32 27.79 -4.03
CA ARG A 665 28.59 28.28 -4.61
C ARG A 665 29.52 27.10 -4.88
N PRO A 666 30.40 27.20 -5.86
CA PRO A 666 31.36 26.16 -6.17
C PRO A 666 32.17 25.73 -4.95
N GLN A 667 31.94 24.50 -4.50
CA GLN A 667 32.65 23.89 -3.37
C GLN A 667 32.57 22.36 -3.45
N ARG A 668 33.35 21.67 -2.60
CA ARG A 668 33.45 20.22 -2.59
C ARG A 668 33.32 19.67 -1.17
N TRP A 669 32.62 18.54 -1.08
CA TRP A 669 32.53 17.73 0.15
C TRP A 669 32.95 16.30 -0.14
N HIS A 670 33.60 15.69 0.83
CA HIS A 670 33.81 14.25 0.85
C HIS A 670 32.72 13.62 1.72
N TRP A 671 31.88 12.79 1.11
CA TRP A 671 30.75 12.16 1.79
C TRP A 671 30.76 10.65 1.55
N GLN A 672 30.97 9.86 2.61
CA GLN A 672 30.98 8.39 2.55
C GLN A 672 31.92 7.81 1.46
N GLY A 673 33.03 8.46 1.18
CA GLY A 673 33.95 8.07 0.11
C GLY A 673 33.44 8.40 -1.31
N LEU A 674 32.43 9.27 -1.43
CA LEU A 674 32.06 9.95 -2.68
C LEU A 674 32.49 11.42 -2.59
N VAL A 675 32.66 12.03 -3.75
CA VAL A 675 32.92 13.46 -3.86
C VAL A 675 31.64 14.14 -4.35
N ILE A 676 31.13 15.07 -3.55
CA ILE A 676 30.04 15.95 -3.94
C ILE A 676 30.68 17.27 -4.39
N THR A 677 30.47 17.67 -5.63
CA THR A 677 30.98 18.90 -6.20
C THR A 677 29.83 19.79 -6.61
N LEU A 678 29.72 20.97 -6.03
CA LEU A 678 28.79 22.00 -6.43
C LEU A 678 29.47 22.83 -7.53
N LEU A 679 28.89 22.83 -8.73
CA LEU A 679 29.47 23.44 -9.94
C LEU A 679 28.96 24.86 -10.19
N GLY A 680 27.87 25.25 -9.57
CA GLY A 680 27.29 26.57 -9.75
C GLY A 680 25.91 26.69 -9.08
N PRO A 681 25.31 27.89 -9.16
CA PRO A 681 25.75 29.11 -9.84
C PRO A 681 26.93 29.79 -9.12
N GLN A 682 27.66 30.70 -9.82
CA GLN A 682 28.73 31.48 -9.17
C GLN A 682 28.18 32.67 -8.39
N GLN A 683 27.09 33.22 -8.87
CA GLN A 683 26.37 34.32 -8.23
C GLN A 683 24.91 33.94 -8.11
N PRO A 684 24.16 34.45 -7.12
CA PRO A 684 22.74 34.21 -7.00
C PRO A 684 22.02 34.60 -8.31
N GLN A 685 21.26 33.68 -8.85
CA GLN A 685 20.35 33.90 -9.98
C GLN A 685 18.96 33.41 -9.62
N GLN A 686 17.93 34.07 -10.09
CA GLN A 686 16.55 33.63 -9.89
C GLN A 686 16.09 32.72 -11.03
N GLY A 687 15.10 31.88 -10.75
CA GLY A 687 14.50 30.95 -11.71
C GLY A 687 15.42 29.78 -12.09
N ASN A 688 15.12 29.18 -13.23
CA ASN A 688 15.74 27.95 -13.71
C ASN A 688 17.26 28.00 -13.80
N ASN A 689 17.81 29.08 -14.36
CA ASN A 689 19.25 29.26 -14.53
C ASN A 689 20.00 29.47 -13.21
N GLY A 690 19.29 29.74 -12.12
CA GLY A 690 19.83 29.79 -10.75
C GLY A 690 19.95 28.43 -10.07
N SER A 691 19.66 27.34 -10.75
CA SER A 691 19.70 26.00 -10.16
C SER A 691 21.07 25.63 -9.59
N CYS A 692 21.08 25.06 -8.38
CA CYS A 692 22.26 24.45 -7.77
C CYS A 692 22.68 23.23 -8.60
N ILE A 693 23.78 23.32 -9.33
CA ILE A 693 24.30 22.25 -10.18
C ILE A 693 25.21 21.36 -9.37
N VAL A 694 24.84 20.09 -9.14
CA VAL A 694 25.57 19.17 -8.29
C VAL A 694 26.10 17.98 -9.09
N ARG A 695 27.38 17.65 -8.90
CA ARG A 695 27.99 16.43 -9.40
C ARG A 695 28.39 15.56 -8.21
N ILE A 696 27.96 14.30 -8.23
CA ILE A 696 28.23 13.34 -7.16
C ILE A 696 28.82 12.07 -7.76
N GLY A 697 29.88 11.55 -7.20
CA GLY A 697 30.43 10.27 -7.67
C GLY A 697 31.70 9.86 -6.94
N ASP A 698 32.22 8.73 -7.39
CA ASP A 698 33.54 8.20 -7.02
C ASP A 698 34.55 8.46 -8.13
N ASP A 699 35.72 7.83 -8.06
CA ASP A 699 36.79 8.01 -9.05
C ASP A 699 36.40 7.42 -10.43
N ARG A 700 35.37 6.61 -10.54
CA ARG A 700 34.97 5.90 -11.76
C ARG A 700 33.68 6.40 -12.37
N HIS A 701 32.71 6.65 -11.51
CA HIS A 701 31.35 6.99 -11.92
C HIS A 701 30.92 8.32 -11.35
N GLN A 702 30.39 9.18 -12.21
CA GLN A 702 29.90 10.50 -11.87
C GLN A 702 28.46 10.67 -12.32
N VAL A 703 27.64 11.26 -11.49
CA VAL A 703 26.26 11.67 -11.75
C VAL A 703 26.19 13.18 -11.76
N LEU A 704 25.60 13.77 -12.80
CA LEU A 704 25.32 15.19 -12.87
C LEU A 704 23.83 15.46 -12.65
N LEU A 705 23.54 16.31 -11.67
CA LEU A 705 22.21 16.82 -11.30
C LEU A 705 22.18 18.33 -11.58
N PRO A 706 21.74 18.75 -12.77
CA PRO A 706 21.82 20.14 -13.17
C PRO A 706 20.62 21.00 -12.73
N GLY A 707 19.55 20.40 -12.19
CA GLY A 707 18.30 21.09 -11.98
C GLY A 707 17.65 21.49 -13.30
N ASP A 708 17.06 22.67 -13.34
CA ASP A 708 16.31 23.16 -14.51
C ASP A 708 17.07 24.18 -15.33
N ILE A 709 18.42 24.11 -15.34
CA ILE A 709 19.23 25.02 -16.17
C ILE A 709 18.80 24.97 -17.62
N GLU A 710 18.85 26.12 -18.25
CA GLU A 710 18.58 26.31 -19.67
C GLU A 710 19.86 26.57 -20.46
N VAL A 711 19.75 26.66 -21.78
CA VAL A 711 20.92 26.77 -22.72
C VAL A 711 21.92 27.83 -22.28
N GLU A 712 21.47 28.96 -21.73
CA GLU A 712 22.35 30.04 -21.27
C GLU A 712 23.26 29.58 -20.11
N ALA A 713 22.70 28.95 -19.07
CA ALA A 713 23.48 28.43 -17.95
C ALA A 713 24.35 27.24 -18.37
N GLU A 714 23.86 26.40 -19.30
CA GLU A 714 24.68 25.35 -19.92
C GLU A 714 25.93 25.89 -20.58
N GLN A 715 25.80 26.99 -21.38
CA GLN A 715 26.95 27.65 -22.05
C GLN A 715 27.94 28.20 -21.03
N GLN A 716 27.44 28.90 -20.01
CA GLN A 716 28.31 29.42 -18.94
C GLN A 716 29.08 28.29 -18.23
N LEU A 717 28.44 27.15 -18.01
CA LEU A 717 29.07 25.99 -17.40
C LEU A 717 30.14 25.37 -18.30
N ILE A 718 29.89 25.25 -19.61
CA ILE A 718 30.83 24.76 -20.61
C ILE A 718 32.05 25.68 -20.72
N GLU A 719 31.84 26.99 -20.79
CA GLU A 719 32.94 27.96 -20.89
C GLU A 719 33.87 27.92 -19.68
N ARG A 720 33.29 27.74 -18.50
CA ARG A 720 34.06 27.57 -17.26
C ARG A 720 34.92 26.31 -17.31
N ALA A 721 34.30 25.18 -17.69
CA ALA A 721 35.02 23.93 -17.81
C ALA A 721 36.17 24.02 -18.84
N LYS A 722 35.94 24.69 -19.96
CA LYS A 722 36.96 24.97 -20.96
C LYS A 722 38.12 25.82 -20.42
N ARG A 723 37.83 26.91 -19.69
CA ARG A 723 38.87 27.76 -19.05
C ARG A 723 39.71 26.97 -18.07
N GLN A 724 39.11 26.10 -17.26
CA GLN A 724 39.84 25.25 -16.34
C GLN A 724 40.67 24.19 -17.06
N GLY A 725 40.21 23.65 -18.17
CA GLY A 725 40.90 22.70 -19.02
C GLY A 725 41.98 23.32 -19.87
N LEU A 726 41.79 24.54 -20.40
CA LEU A 726 42.77 25.30 -21.17
C LEU A 726 43.94 25.76 -20.31
N LEU A 727 43.72 26.11 -19.05
CA LEU A 727 44.83 26.40 -18.11
C LEU A 727 45.73 25.19 -17.87
N MET A 728 45.17 23.99 -17.93
CA MET A 728 45.98 22.75 -17.84
C MET A 728 46.65 22.39 -19.16
N ALA A 729 46.05 22.68 -20.31
CA ALA A 729 46.62 22.45 -21.64
C ALA A 729 47.79 23.40 -21.97
N ASP A 730 47.71 24.67 -21.56
CA ASP A 730 48.79 25.66 -21.78
C ASP A 730 50.07 25.35 -20.98
N ILE A 731 49.92 24.70 -19.80
CA ILE A 731 51.08 24.23 -19.00
C ILE A 731 51.74 23.02 -19.67
N SER A 732 51.00 22.19 -20.42
CA SER A 732 51.59 21.06 -21.15
C SER A 732 52.23 21.43 -22.49
N GLN A 733 51.72 22.51 -23.15
CA GLN A 733 52.31 22.97 -24.41
C GLN A 733 53.57 23.87 -24.22
N GLY A 734 53.70 24.46 -23.06
CA GLY A 734 54.93 25.26 -22.76
C GLY A 734 56.22 24.44 -22.57
N THR A 735 56.16 23.14 -22.51
CA THR A 735 57.29 22.22 -22.36
C THR A 735 57.60 21.35 -23.59
N ALA A 736 56.81 21.47 -24.67
CA ALA A 736 56.95 20.57 -25.84
C ALA A 736 57.49 21.25 -27.14
N SER A 737 58.18 22.42 -27.04
CA SER A 737 58.91 22.98 -28.17
C SER A 737 60.39 22.82 -28.01
N ARG A 738 60.93 21.61 -28.24
CA ARG A 738 62.27 21.32 -28.78
C ARG A 738 62.49 19.81 -28.85
N GLY A 739 62.63 19.34 -30.07
CA GLY A 739 63.10 17.98 -30.34
C GLY A 739 62.57 17.41 -31.66
N ASP A 740 63.31 17.68 -32.70
CA ASP A 740 63.12 17.17 -34.05
C ASP A 740 63.16 15.62 -34.10
N GLY A 741 62.47 15.10 -35.11
CA GLY A 741 63.04 13.96 -35.81
C GLY A 741 62.18 12.71 -36.02
N VAL A 742 61.61 12.66 -37.22
CA VAL A 742 61.72 11.52 -38.17
C VAL A 742 60.88 10.23 -37.96
N SER A 743 60.03 10.04 -38.96
CA SER A 743 59.71 8.87 -39.80
C SER A 743 58.90 7.69 -39.32
N ASP A 744 57.89 7.51 -40.10
CA ASP A 744 57.45 6.38 -40.90
C ASP A 744 57.04 5.04 -40.22
N ASP A 745 55.91 4.66 -40.54
CA ASP A 745 55.40 3.60 -41.42
C ASP A 745 54.30 2.66 -40.83
N VAL A 746 53.20 2.68 -41.43
CA VAL A 746 52.42 1.69 -42.18
C VAL A 746 51.92 0.40 -41.41
N THR A 747 50.66 0.20 -41.67
CA THR A 747 49.82 -0.94 -41.99
C THR A 747 48.99 -1.65 -40.93
N ASN A 748 47.71 -1.51 -41.26
CA ASN A 748 46.67 -2.55 -41.39
C ASN A 748 46.65 -3.79 -40.46
N SER A 749 45.58 -3.95 -39.74
CA SER A 749 44.61 -5.02 -40.12
C SER A 749 43.33 -4.98 -39.26
N VAL A 750 42.25 -4.96 -40.01
CA VAL A 750 40.88 -5.21 -39.54
C VAL A 750 40.78 -6.69 -39.13
N LYS A 751 40.29 -6.93 -37.92
CA LYS A 751 39.55 -8.17 -37.65
C LYS A 751 38.32 -7.86 -36.80
N HIS A 752 37.18 -8.04 -37.44
CA HIS A 752 35.89 -8.24 -36.77
C HIS A 752 35.95 -9.50 -35.93
N ASP A 753 35.60 -9.37 -34.64
CA ASP A 753 34.95 -10.44 -33.91
C ASP A 753 33.79 -9.86 -33.09
N VAL A 754 32.63 -10.25 -33.51
CA VAL A 754 31.35 -9.99 -32.83
C VAL A 754 31.30 -10.94 -31.65
N ASN A 755 31.34 -10.39 -30.43
CA ASN A 755 30.96 -11.17 -29.28
C ASN A 755 30.03 -10.32 -28.40
N ASN A 756 28.77 -10.79 -28.29
CA ASN A 756 27.75 -10.25 -27.45
C ASN A 756 28.14 -10.35 -25.98
N GLY A 757 28.41 -9.21 -25.37
CA GLY A 757 28.54 -9.05 -23.94
C GLY A 757 28.26 -7.59 -23.63
N ASN A 758 27.11 -7.32 -22.99
CA ASN A 758 26.75 -5.99 -22.49
C ASN A 758 27.74 -5.58 -21.37
N GLY A 759 28.93 -5.17 -21.75
CA GLY A 759 29.84 -4.45 -20.87
C GLY A 759 29.92 -3.03 -21.37
N PHE A 760 29.63 -2.07 -20.50
CA PHE A 760 29.94 -0.67 -20.76
C PHE A 760 31.47 -0.54 -20.96
N ASP A 761 31.88 -0.49 -22.18
CA ASP A 761 33.30 -0.18 -22.51
C ASP A 761 33.55 1.28 -22.13
N ASP A 762 34.62 1.43 -21.39
CA ASP A 762 35.11 2.57 -20.63
C ASP A 762 35.54 3.76 -21.53
N ALA A 763 34.58 4.40 -22.20
CA ALA A 763 34.82 5.62 -22.97
C ALA A 763 35.10 6.87 -22.11
N SER A 764 35.20 6.73 -20.79
CA SER A 764 35.33 7.83 -19.83
C SER A 764 36.72 7.88 -19.15
N LYS A 765 37.64 6.99 -19.46
CA LYS A 765 38.98 7.02 -18.90
C LYS A 765 39.93 7.79 -19.78
N ASP A 766 40.59 8.76 -19.15
CA ASP A 766 41.85 9.28 -19.72
C ASP A 766 42.88 8.14 -19.66
N PRO A 767 43.41 7.67 -20.81
CA PRO A 767 44.29 6.49 -20.87
C PRO A 767 45.61 6.64 -20.05
N ALA A 768 45.92 7.85 -19.59
CA ALA A 768 47.19 8.13 -18.90
C ALA A 768 47.08 8.24 -17.37
N SER A 769 45.90 8.41 -16.74
CA SER A 769 45.86 8.67 -15.29
C SER A 769 44.82 7.92 -14.49
N GLY A 770 43.82 7.31 -15.12
CA GLY A 770 42.71 6.63 -14.38
C GLY A 770 41.95 7.51 -13.39
N ARG A 771 42.13 8.86 -13.44
CA ARG A 771 41.55 9.82 -12.52
C ARG A 771 40.72 10.82 -13.27
N PHE A 772 39.44 11.01 -12.85
CA PHE A 772 38.56 12.09 -13.31
C PHE A 772 39.15 13.43 -12.87
N HIS A 773 39.77 14.16 -13.76
CA HIS A 773 40.23 15.53 -13.52
C HIS A 773 39.30 16.59 -14.11
N GLY A 774 38.68 17.39 -13.26
CA GLY A 774 38.25 18.79 -13.52
C GLY A 774 37.16 19.09 -14.57
N GLY A 775 36.62 18.14 -15.34
CA GLY A 775 35.68 18.39 -16.42
C GLY A 775 34.19 18.19 -16.03
N LEU A 776 33.27 18.46 -16.98
CA LEU A 776 31.82 18.20 -16.83
C LEU A 776 31.45 16.73 -17.08
N ARG A 777 32.38 15.92 -17.54
CA ARG A 777 32.11 14.51 -17.90
C ARG A 777 31.44 13.77 -16.76
N SER A 778 30.31 13.12 -17.07
CA SER A 778 29.51 12.37 -16.10
C SER A 778 28.85 11.22 -16.81
N SER A 779 29.02 10.01 -16.29
CA SER A 779 28.46 8.78 -16.89
C SER A 779 26.91 8.80 -16.88
N ILE A 780 26.32 9.41 -15.86
CA ILE A 780 24.87 9.54 -15.72
C ILE A 780 24.51 11.02 -15.67
N LEU A 781 23.51 11.41 -16.47
CA LEU A 781 22.95 12.76 -16.48
C LEU A 781 21.46 12.70 -16.14
N VAL A 782 21.00 13.47 -15.16
CA VAL A 782 19.58 13.79 -15.07
C VAL A 782 19.33 14.92 -16.05
N ALA A 783 18.37 14.74 -16.95
CA ALA A 783 18.11 15.71 -18.02
C ALA A 783 17.72 17.07 -17.43
N PRO A 784 18.41 18.18 -17.80
CA PRO A 784 18.02 19.49 -17.32
C PRO A 784 16.61 19.83 -17.76
N HIS A 785 15.90 20.53 -16.89
CA HIS A 785 14.53 21.03 -17.11
C HIS A 785 13.59 19.93 -17.65
N HIS A 786 13.70 18.73 -17.08
CA HIS A 786 12.89 17.54 -17.38
C HIS A 786 12.91 17.12 -18.87
N GLY A 787 13.86 17.61 -19.66
CA GLY A 787 13.91 17.42 -21.11
C GLY A 787 13.09 18.45 -21.88
N SER A 788 13.05 19.71 -21.43
CA SER A 788 12.48 20.85 -22.15
C SER A 788 13.30 21.21 -23.39
N ASN A 789 12.67 21.80 -24.40
CA ASN A 789 13.37 22.35 -25.60
C ASN A 789 14.33 23.49 -25.26
N THR A 790 14.16 24.15 -24.11
CA THR A 790 15.01 25.27 -23.65
C THR A 790 16.33 24.80 -23.04
N SER A 791 16.54 23.49 -22.96
CA SER A 791 17.72 22.87 -22.35
C SER A 791 18.28 21.74 -23.21
N SER A 792 19.29 21.05 -22.70
CA SER A 792 19.92 19.89 -23.34
C SER A 792 20.47 20.23 -24.72
N SER A 793 21.27 21.31 -24.80
CA SER A 793 21.94 21.71 -26.05
C SER A 793 22.97 20.62 -26.47
N GLU A 794 23.18 20.50 -27.79
CA GLU A 794 24.18 19.55 -28.30
C GLU A 794 25.58 19.81 -27.75
N ALA A 795 25.92 21.08 -27.51
CA ALA A 795 27.18 21.46 -26.90
C ALA A 795 27.29 20.98 -25.47
N PHE A 796 26.19 21.04 -24.71
CA PHE A 796 26.13 20.53 -23.35
C PHE A 796 26.23 19.02 -23.31
N ILE A 797 25.47 18.31 -24.16
CA ILE A 797 25.51 16.85 -24.27
C ILE A 797 26.93 16.37 -24.58
N ARG A 798 27.61 17.02 -25.57
CA ARG A 798 28.99 16.71 -25.90
C ARG A 798 29.98 16.99 -24.76
N ALA A 799 29.77 18.06 -24.01
CA ALA A 799 30.64 18.44 -22.89
C ALA A 799 30.50 17.49 -21.68
N VAL A 800 29.28 17.04 -21.40
CA VAL A 800 28.99 16.06 -20.33
C VAL A 800 29.33 14.64 -20.77
N SER A 801 29.10 14.32 -22.04
CA SER A 801 29.35 13.00 -22.65
C SER A 801 28.75 11.87 -21.80
N PRO A 802 27.43 11.91 -21.48
CA PRO A 802 26.81 10.90 -20.63
C PRO A 802 26.63 9.59 -21.41
N ALA A 803 26.80 8.45 -20.74
CA ALA A 803 26.39 7.16 -21.26
C ALA A 803 24.84 6.99 -21.14
N VAL A 804 24.25 7.56 -20.09
CA VAL A 804 22.83 7.44 -19.81
C VAL A 804 22.24 8.79 -19.41
N VAL A 805 21.04 9.08 -19.92
CA VAL A 805 20.23 10.21 -19.48
C VAL A 805 18.93 9.73 -18.83
N LEU A 806 18.60 10.33 -17.69
CA LEU A 806 17.39 10.03 -16.90
C LEU A 806 16.46 11.25 -16.93
N TYR A 807 15.21 11.05 -17.38
CA TYR A 807 14.20 12.11 -17.42
C TYR A 807 13.31 12.05 -16.18
N ALA A 808 13.31 13.13 -15.39
CA ALA A 808 12.39 13.34 -14.27
C ALA A 808 11.02 13.86 -14.78
N ALA A 809 10.39 13.15 -15.69
CA ALA A 809 9.18 13.54 -16.38
C ALA A 809 8.08 12.50 -16.17
N GLY A 810 6.97 12.89 -15.56
CA GLY A 810 5.84 12.01 -15.31
C GLY A 810 5.11 11.57 -16.56
N LEU A 811 4.45 10.44 -16.52
CA LEU A 811 3.68 9.89 -17.64
C LEU A 811 2.56 10.87 -18.03
N ASN A 812 2.45 11.18 -19.32
CA ASN A 812 1.43 12.07 -19.89
C ASN A 812 1.36 13.42 -19.15
N ASN A 813 2.53 13.99 -18.80
CA ASN A 813 2.60 15.28 -18.14
C ASN A 813 2.08 16.41 -19.04
N ARG A 814 1.57 17.48 -18.42
CA ARG A 814 0.92 18.60 -19.13
C ARG A 814 1.84 19.36 -20.11
N TYR A 815 3.16 19.26 -19.91
CA TYR A 815 4.15 19.95 -20.75
C TYR A 815 4.59 19.10 -21.93
N GLY A 816 4.26 17.81 -21.97
CA GLY A 816 4.73 16.86 -22.95
C GLY A 816 6.25 16.67 -22.92
N PHE A 817 6.82 16.62 -21.71
CA PHE A 817 8.24 16.31 -21.50
C PHE A 817 8.47 14.78 -21.39
N PRO A 818 9.64 14.29 -21.80
CA PRO A 818 10.68 14.99 -22.56
C PRO A 818 10.20 15.34 -23.98
N LYS A 819 10.68 16.47 -24.52
CA LYS A 819 10.34 16.88 -25.88
C LYS A 819 11.02 16.00 -26.91
N VAL A 820 10.32 15.73 -28.02
CA VAL A 820 10.83 14.87 -29.10
C VAL A 820 12.21 15.33 -29.59
N LYS A 821 12.39 16.63 -29.79
CA LYS A 821 13.70 17.19 -30.20
C LYS A 821 14.82 16.93 -29.22
N VAL A 822 14.52 16.86 -27.93
CA VAL A 822 15.51 16.54 -26.90
C VAL A 822 15.85 15.06 -26.91
N ILE A 823 14.84 14.19 -27.06
CA ILE A 823 15.04 12.75 -27.24
C ILE A 823 15.94 12.50 -28.45
N GLU A 824 15.66 13.14 -29.59
CA GLU A 824 16.44 13.02 -30.81
C GLU A 824 17.92 13.47 -30.61
N ARG A 825 18.17 14.57 -29.88
CA ARG A 825 19.55 15.02 -29.60
C ARG A 825 20.35 13.98 -28.82
N TYR A 826 19.76 13.39 -27.79
CA TYR A 826 20.42 12.31 -27.02
C TYR A 826 20.56 11.03 -27.85
N GLN A 827 19.58 10.73 -28.71
CA GLN A 827 19.66 9.59 -29.61
C GLN A 827 20.80 9.75 -30.65
N MET A 828 20.95 10.93 -31.23
CA MET A 828 22.05 11.25 -32.14
C MET A 828 23.42 11.19 -31.47
N ALA A 829 23.47 11.40 -30.16
CA ALA A 829 24.67 11.28 -29.34
C ALA A 829 24.88 9.84 -28.79
N GLU A 830 24.07 8.87 -29.23
CA GLU A 830 24.10 7.46 -28.79
C GLU A 830 23.95 7.28 -27.27
N VAL A 831 23.22 8.18 -26.59
CA VAL A 831 22.98 8.14 -25.16
C VAL A 831 21.76 7.27 -24.85
N GLU A 832 21.89 6.33 -23.95
CA GLU A 832 20.77 5.51 -23.47
C GLU A 832 19.80 6.34 -22.61
N GLN A 833 18.49 6.16 -22.79
CA GLN A 833 17.48 7.08 -22.27
C GLN A 833 16.41 6.37 -21.45
N TYR A 834 16.15 6.87 -20.23
CA TYR A 834 15.10 6.34 -19.33
C TYR A 834 14.25 7.48 -18.80
N ALA A 835 12.93 7.24 -18.65
CA ALA A 835 11.99 8.20 -18.07
C ALA A 835 11.22 7.60 -16.90
N VAL A 836 11.12 8.33 -15.79
CA VAL A 836 10.36 7.88 -14.61
C VAL A 836 8.88 7.63 -14.92
N GLY A 837 8.29 8.37 -15.85
CA GLY A 837 6.89 8.20 -16.24
C GLY A 837 6.58 6.78 -16.75
N HIS A 838 7.50 6.18 -17.53
CA HIS A 838 7.33 4.83 -18.09
C HIS A 838 7.85 3.74 -17.15
N ASN A 839 8.95 4.00 -16.45
CA ASN A 839 9.62 2.99 -15.61
C ASN A 839 9.17 3.01 -14.14
N GLY A 840 8.44 4.05 -13.69
CA GLY A 840 8.35 4.38 -12.28
C GLY A 840 9.71 4.89 -11.77
N GLN A 841 9.96 4.82 -10.47
CA GLN A 841 11.28 5.10 -9.89
C GLN A 841 12.38 4.41 -10.70
N LEU A 842 13.43 5.15 -11.02
CA LEU A 842 14.66 4.63 -11.62
C LEU A 842 15.75 4.54 -10.55
N SER A 843 16.49 3.45 -10.54
CA SER A 843 17.59 3.22 -9.61
C SER A 843 18.84 2.82 -10.37
N VAL A 844 19.86 3.64 -10.31
CA VAL A 844 21.18 3.36 -10.86
C VAL A 844 22.08 2.90 -9.72
N ILE A 845 22.52 1.66 -9.77
CA ILE A 845 23.34 1.01 -8.75
C ILE A 845 24.75 0.88 -9.28
N PHE A 846 25.70 1.46 -8.58
CA PHE A 846 27.12 1.46 -8.91
C PHE A 846 27.83 0.42 -8.06
N ASP A 847 28.44 -0.56 -8.70
CA ASP A 847 29.17 -1.66 -8.08
C ASP A 847 30.54 -1.79 -8.75
N GLN A 848 31.54 -1.15 -8.20
CA GLN A 848 32.92 -1.08 -8.66
C GLN A 848 33.09 -0.88 -10.18
N ASP A 849 32.86 -1.90 -11.00
CA ASP A 849 33.03 -1.88 -12.46
C ASP A 849 31.68 -2.03 -13.20
N ASP A 850 30.58 -2.21 -12.49
CA ASP A 850 29.26 -2.48 -13.09
C ASP A 850 28.23 -1.42 -12.71
N VAL A 851 27.47 -0.95 -13.68
CA VAL A 851 26.37 0.01 -13.49
C VAL A 851 25.06 -0.66 -13.89
N LYS A 852 24.18 -0.84 -12.92
CA LYS A 852 22.88 -1.47 -13.14
C LYS A 852 21.74 -0.45 -13.03
N ILE A 853 20.95 -0.33 -14.09
CA ILE A 853 19.76 0.51 -14.10
C ILE A 853 18.53 -0.37 -13.89
N LYS A 854 17.68 -0.01 -12.94
CA LYS A 854 16.48 -0.74 -12.59
C LYS A 854 15.28 0.19 -12.52
N GLY A 855 14.21 -0.19 -13.20
CA GLY A 855 12.91 0.49 -13.15
C GLY A 855 11.95 -0.19 -12.18
N TYR A 856 11.13 0.58 -11.48
CA TYR A 856 10.18 0.03 -10.52
C TYR A 856 9.18 -0.93 -11.17
N ARG A 857 8.62 -0.54 -12.33
CA ARG A 857 7.55 -1.31 -13.00
C ARG A 857 8.03 -2.65 -13.58
N TYR A 858 9.31 -2.76 -13.90
CA TYR A 858 9.86 -3.90 -14.63
C TYR A 858 10.79 -4.77 -13.80
N ASP A 859 11.50 -4.19 -12.82
CA ASP A 859 12.52 -4.92 -12.06
C ASP A 859 12.14 -5.12 -10.58
N PHE A 860 11.65 -4.06 -9.90
CA PHE A 860 11.33 -4.16 -8.47
C PHE A 860 9.93 -4.73 -8.21
N ALA A 861 8.97 -4.43 -9.07
CA ALA A 861 7.59 -4.88 -8.93
C ALA A 861 6.97 -5.18 -10.30
N PRO A 862 7.46 -6.22 -11.02
CA PRO A 862 7.07 -6.54 -12.39
C PRO A 862 5.68 -7.21 -12.45
N PHE A 863 4.71 -6.63 -11.73
CA PHE A 863 3.37 -7.19 -11.66
C PHE A 863 2.44 -6.52 -12.67
N TRP A 864 1.53 -7.28 -13.27
CA TRP A 864 0.61 -6.81 -14.30
C TRP A 864 -0.10 -5.49 -13.95
N TYR A 865 -0.50 -5.32 -12.70
CA TYR A 865 -1.20 -4.10 -12.24
C TYR A 865 -0.27 -2.88 -12.05
N ASN A 866 1.03 -3.03 -12.21
CA ASN A 866 2.02 -1.94 -12.19
C ASN A 866 2.44 -1.50 -13.61
N ARG A 867 2.01 -2.21 -14.65
CA ARG A 867 2.28 -1.81 -16.03
C ARG A 867 1.63 -0.47 -16.35
N THR A 868 2.07 0.18 -17.40
CA THR A 868 1.39 1.37 -17.92
C THR A 868 0.09 0.94 -18.59
N PHE A 869 -0.99 1.66 -18.30
CA PHE A 869 -2.30 1.45 -18.93
C PHE A 869 -2.61 2.61 -19.85
N GLU A 870 -3.21 2.33 -20.98
CA GLU A 870 -3.93 3.32 -21.78
C GLU A 870 -5.40 3.34 -21.36
N PHE A 871 -6.06 4.47 -21.54
CA PHE A 871 -7.48 4.57 -21.21
C PHE A 871 -8.31 3.69 -22.15
N GLY A 872 -9.18 2.87 -21.59
CA GLY A 872 -10.05 1.96 -22.33
C GLY A 872 -9.36 0.70 -22.89
N GLN A 873 -8.04 0.60 -22.76
CA GLN A 873 -7.29 -0.57 -23.24
C GLN A 873 -6.29 -1.03 -22.18
N MET A 874 -6.14 -2.34 -22.08
CA MET A 874 -5.00 -2.91 -21.39
C MET A 874 -3.88 -3.10 -22.43
N LEU A 875 -2.72 -2.49 -22.19
CA LEU A 875 -1.57 -2.69 -23.07
C LEU A 875 -1.25 -4.19 -23.15
N ASN A 876 -1.46 -4.75 -24.32
CA ASN A 876 -0.89 -6.04 -24.65
C ASN A 876 0.61 -5.82 -24.73
N THR A 877 1.34 -6.34 -23.77
CA THR A 877 2.79 -6.43 -23.86
C THR A 877 3.09 -7.52 -24.90
N GLU A 878 3.52 -7.12 -26.09
CA GLU A 878 4.31 -8.00 -26.94
C GLU A 878 5.63 -8.36 -26.28
#